data_4503a89341178e691b9f0d4c667f7603
#
_entry.id   4503a89341178e691b9f0d4c667f7603
#
_cell.length_a   1.000
_cell.length_b   1.000
_cell.length_c   1.000
_cell.angle_alpha   90.00
_cell.angle_beta   90.00
_cell.angle_gamma   90.00
#
_symmetry.space_group_name_H-M   'P 1'
#
loop_
_entity.id
_entity.type
_entity.pdbx_description
1 polymer ?
#
loop_
_entity_poly.entity_id
_entity_poly.type
_entity_poly.pdbx_seq_one_letter_code
_entity_poly.pdbx_strand_id
1 'polypeptide(L)'
;MKRHFFFWPALFLLIAFVTAPLAAQQNAGLVTRLVPSVAQLTIVRGDETPFTVQAVDASGALVHVELRITGPRGLLQIGDGVVTGLEPGEYTINVSVVVPAGSTATPPSLSVPVVVTWPAVDRVVILHAATLYAGTTVTHSARAFNVDGSARPDPDLTWATSDAAVATVDAFGGVSAHAEGTVTIRASFEGVTSQIVHGVVAFPGAALELRGAPDGSVRTGDVVRFEAVVRDASGAILEDAPVNWSHGYTATAGMLGVPATGQMKQGAFVADVPGIHTVTATAGPLSARASFEAKPRDVVQELEIVGHGLEDWYRTTDIWIFEGVDGRDYAITGSKVSGGFAFFYDVTDPSAITKIDSLQVDARTINDVKASPDGRYAVLSREGATNRRDGLVILDMADPRNPRVAALYDEGITGGVHNMFAENDYLYALSNGDKYVIIDVTDIYNPKYLSEYNHPDSRLHDVWVQNGLAYSSEWGTGVVVVDVGDGRWGGSPANPVFVTSYATPTGRTHATFPYYQESTGKTYLFLGDEIMNRRGLAWAGYPRSWGSYQNQYDPETGTGGFPLVTRGFIQIVDFTQPENPEMVARYEMPEFGTHNLWVEDDKLYQSYYEGGLRVVDISGELMGNLYTQGREIAVFKPVSPVGYVANATMVWGTQPFKGHVFFSDTNSGLWSVKLLPRRRPIS
;
A
#
# COMPACT_ATOMS: atom_id res chain seq x y z
N MET A 1 66.62 8.18 30.65
CA MET A 1 66.55 7.84 32.08
C MET A 1 65.33 7.02 32.37
N LYS A 2 65.55 5.79 32.85
CA LYS A 2 64.70 4.88 33.64
C LYS A 2 63.24 4.77 33.27
N ARG A 3 62.79 3.68 32.56
CA ARG A 3 62.39 2.34 33.02
C ARG A 3 61.40 2.37 34.18
N HIS A 4 60.15 1.84 33.92
CA HIS A 4 59.64 0.67 34.68
C HIS A 4 58.51 0.00 33.90
N PHE A 5 58.70 -1.29 33.61
CA PHE A 5 57.77 -2.33 33.20
C PHE A 5 56.87 -2.66 34.41
N PHE A 6 55.56 -2.89 34.17
CA PHE A 6 54.79 -3.82 34.95
C PHE A 6 53.95 -4.70 34.03
N PHE A 7 54.32 -5.93 33.97
CA PHE A 7 53.56 -7.07 33.52
C PHE A 7 52.55 -7.43 34.61
N TRP A 8 51.27 -7.67 34.25
CA TRP A 8 50.43 -8.59 34.97
C TRP A 8 49.47 -9.34 34.06
N PRO A 9 49.20 -10.64 34.32
CA PRO A 9 48.69 -11.58 33.36
C PRO A 9 47.17 -11.58 33.35
N ALA A 10 46.62 -11.45 32.14
CA ALA A 10 45.20 -11.75 31.87
C ALA A 10 45.13 -13.21 31.36
N LEU A 11 44.82 -14.11 32.24
CA LEU A 11 44.33 -15.44 31.89
C LEU A 11 43.40 -15.95 32.99
N PHE A 12 42.26 -16.47 32.60
CA PHE A 12 41.10 -16.99 33.37
C PHE A 12 39.92 -16.02 33.57
N LEU A 13 39.09 -15.96 32.53
CA LEU A 13 37.64 -16.00 32.63
C LEU A 13 37.05 -16.17 31.21
N LEU A 14 37.19 -17.35 30.68
CA LEU A 14 36.49 -17.70 29.41
C LEU A 14 36.07 -19.17 29.46
N ILE A 15 35.25 -19.54 30.43
CA ILE A 15 34.44 -20.80 30.42
C ILE A 15 33.31 -20.62 31.45
N ALA A 16 32.29 -19.82 31.12
CA ALA A 16 31.05 -19.79 31.90
C ALA A 16 29.80 -19.37 31.13
N PHE A 17 29.87 -19.14 29.82
CA PHE A 17 28.72 -18.61 29.08
C PHE A 17 28.06 -19.58 28.09
N VAL A 18 28.49 -20.85 28.00
CA VAL A 18 27.89 -21.82 27.06
C VAL A 18 26.95 -22.83 27.72
N THR A 19 26.90 -22.89 29.04
CA THR A 19 26.06 -23.88 29.77
C THR A 19 24.73 -23.37 30.29
N ALA A 20 24.53 -22.04 30.38
CA ALA A 20 23.29 -21.46 30.90
C ALA A 20 22.06 -21.68 30.00
N PRO A 21 22.13 -21.58 28.65
CA PRO A 21 20.94 -21.80 27.79
C PRO A 21 20.46 -23.25 27.78
N LEU A 22 21.34 -24.24 27.81
CA LEU A 22 20.96 -25.65 27.79
C LEU A 22 20.29 -26.14 29.09
N ALA A 23 20.73 -25.63 30.26
CA ALA A 23 20.12 -25.97 31.53
C ALA A 23 18.71 -25.32 31.69
N ALA A 24 18.52 -24.12 31.18
CA ALA A 24 17.24 -23.44 31.21
C ALA A 24 16.16 -24.16 30.36
N GLN A 25 16.55 -24.72 29.22
CA GLN A 25 15.62 -25.45 28.35
C GLN A 25 15.21 -26.83 28.92
N GLN A 26 16.06 -27.46 29.75
CA GLN A 26 15.74 -28.75 30.40
C GLN A 26 14.66 -28.65 31.48
N ASN A 27 14.43 -27.45 32.03
CA ASN A 27 13.47 -27.23 33.11
C ASN A 27 12.03 -26.92 32.59
N ALA A 28 11.80 -26.86 31.30
CA ALA A 28 10.51 -26.47 30.74
C ALA A 28 9.33 -27.33 31.25
N GLY A 29 9.55 -28.63 31.52
CA GLY A 29 8.53 -29.54 32.04
C GLY A 29 8.16 -29.30 33.52
N LEU A 30 8.91 -28.49 34.23
CA LEU A 30 8.64 -28.15 35.65
C LEU A 30 7.70 -26.94 35.75
N VAL A 31 7.53 -26.16 34.70
CA VAL A 31 6.70 -24.96 34.69
C VAL A 31 5.22 -25.33 34.74
N THR A 32 4.53 -24.88 35.79
CA THR A 32 3.08 -25.11 35.97
C THR A 32 2.26 -23.82 35.75
N ARG A 33 2.89 -22.64 35.86
CA ARG A 33 2.24 -21.37 35.69
C ARG A 33 3.21 -20.30 35.20
N LEU A 34 2.73 -19.37 34.34
CA LEU A 34 3.38 -18.12 33.99
C LEU A 34 2.70 -16.97 34.75
N VAL A 35 3.49 -16.10 35.38
CA VAL A 35 3.01 -14.99 36.22
C VAL A 35 3.52 -13.68 35.62
N PRO A 36 2.65 -12.87 35.00
CA PRO A 36 3.03 -11.58 34.45
C PRO A 36 3.18 -10.53 35.56
N SER A 37 4.02 -9.52 35.34
CA SER A 37 4.18 -8.37 36.21
C SER A 37 2.89 -7.57 36.40
N VAL A 38 2.03 -7.56 35.39
CA VAL A 38 0.71 -6.92 35.35
C VAL A 38 -0.29 -7.80 34.59
N ALA A 39 -1.56 -7.76 34.99
CA ALA A 39 -2.62 -8.55 34.37
C ALA A 39 -3.05 -7.97 33.01
N GLN A 40 -2.86 -6.66 32.82
CA GLN A 40 -3.16 -5.90 31.60
C GLN A 40 -2.18 -4.74 31.53
N LEU A 41 -1.78 -4.39 30.30
CA LEU A 41 -1.01 -3.19 30.00
C LEU A 41 -1.94 -2.11 29.43
N THR A 42 -1.73 -0.85 29.87
CA THR A 42 -2.29 0.35 29.22
C THR A 42 -1.12 1.26 28.90
N ILE A 43 -0.92 1.55 27.63
CA ILE A 43 0.26 2.24 27.08
C ILE A 43 -0.23 3.43 26.28
N VAL A 44 0.36 4.59 26.42
CA VAL A 44 0.17 5.69 25.46
C VAL A 44 1.06 5.42 24.24
N ARG A 45 0.57 5.70 23.06
CA ARG A 45 1.34 5.51 21.80
C ARG A 45 2.72 6.17 21.90
N GLY A 46 3.77 5.41 21.60
CA GLY A 46 5.16 5.83 21.70
C GLY A 46 5.82 5.63 23.07
N ASP A 47 5.04 5.39 24.13
CA ASP A 47 5.60 5.16 25.47
C ASP A 47 6.10 3.74 25.64
N GLU A 48 7.19 3.58 26.40
CA GLU A 48 7.74 2.31 26.83
C GLU A 48 7.20 1.93 28.20
N THR A 49 6.64 0.73 28.33
CA THR A 49 6.10 0.22 29.59
C THR A 49 6.83 -1.06 30.00
N PRO A 50 7.42 -1.14 31.22
CA PRO A 50 8.06 -2.35 31.71
C PRO A 50 7.10 -3.54 31.78
N PHE A 51 7.52 -4.68 31.22
CA PHE A 51 6.75 -5.92 31.23
C PHE A 51 7.66 -7.12 31.39
N THR A 52 7.40 -7.91 32.43
CA THR A 52 8.14 -9.15 32.73
C THR A 52 7.18 -10.28 33.04
N VAL A 53 7.64 -11.51 32.83
CA VAL A 53 6.89 -12.73 33.16
C VAL A 53 7.81 -13.68 33.90
N GLN A 54 7.34 -14.26 34.99
CA GLN A 54 8.02 -15.30 35.73
C GLN A 54 7.39 -16.65 35.48
N ALA A 55 8.22 -17.68 35.28
CA ALA A 55 7.78 -19.07 35.24
C ALA A 55 7.94 -19.69 36.67
N VAL A 56 6.88 -20.35 37.15
CA VAL A 56 6.89 -20.98 38.46
C VAL A 56 6.41 -22.45 38.39
N ASP A 57 6.90 -23.25 39.35
CA ASP A 57 6.48 -24.63 39.52
C ASP A 57 5.20 -24.75 40.39
N ALA A 58 4.78 -25.98 40.69
CA ALA A 58 3.59 -26.27 41.48
C ALA A 58 3.68 -25.75 42.95
N SER A 59 4.87 -25.52 43.48
CA SER A 59 5.09 -24.94 44.81
C SER A 59 5.11 -23.41 44.79
N GLY A 60 5.15 -22.80 43.60
CA GLY A 60 5.31 -21.36 43.38
C GLY A 60 6.78 -20.92 43.37
N ALA A 61 7.74 -21.84 43.35
CA ALA A 61 9.15 -21.51 43.21
C ALA A 61 9.50 -21.13 41.76
N LEU A 62 10.44 -20.18 41.62
CA LEU A 62 10.89 -19.72 40.30
C LEU A 62 11.59 -20.84 39.54
N VAL A 63 11.20 -21.02 38.30
CA VAL A 63 11.83 -21.93 37.33
C VAL A 63 12.54 -21.10 36.26
N HIS A 64 13.85 -21.26 36.16
CA HIS A 64 14.64 -20.58 35.14
C HIS A 64 14.45 -21.30 33.80
N VAL A 65 13.74 -20.65 32.88
CA VAL A 65 13.44 -21.09 31.52
C VAL A 65 13.55 -19.93 30.54
N GLU A 66 13.75 -20.24 29.29
CA GLU A 66 13.65 -19.26 28.22
C GLU A 66 12.18 -19.03 27.86
N LEU A 67 11.76 -17.78 27.84
CA LEU A 67 10.40 -17.36 27.48
C LEU A 67 10.42 -16.70 26.09
N ARG A 68 9.46 -17.09 25.27
CA ARG A 68 9.13 -16.41 24.02
C ARG A 68 7.93 -15.51 24.26
N ILE A 69 8.13 -14.20 24.12
CA ILE A 69 7.08 -13.19 24.23
C ILE A 69 6.81 -12.66 22.82
N THR A 70 5.55 -12.69 22.38
CA THR A 70 5.13 -12.26 21.05
C THR A 70 3.88 -11.41 21.12
N GLY A 71 3.78 -10.43 20.24
CA GLY A 71 2.61 -9.59 20.03
C GLY A 71 2.37 -9.35 18.54
N PRO A 72 1.33 -8.60 18.19
CA PRO A 72 1.07 -8.24 16.80
C PRO A 72 2.17 -7.29 16.31
N ARG A 73 2.87 -7.71 15.25
CA ARG A 73 3.96 -6.95 14.64
C ARG A 73 3.46 -5.61 14.09
N GLY A 74 4.28 -4.55 14.22
CA GLY A 74 3.96 -3.20 13.77
C GLY A 74 2.84 -2.51 14.56
N LEU A 75 2.34 -3.14 15.64
CA LEU A 75 1.35 -2.57 16.55
C LEU A 75 1.89 -2.48 17.97
N LEU A 76 2.75 -3.44 18.33
CA LEU A 76 3.51 -3.47 19.57
C LEU A 76 4.97 -3.82 19.25
N GLN A 77 5.88 -3.10 19.84
CA GLN A 77 7.30 -3.48 19.89
C GLN A 77 7.58 -4.09 21.27
N ILE A 78 8.21 -5.28 21.27
CA ILE A 78 8.48 -6.04 22.50
C ILE A 78 9.97 -6.39 22.51
N GLY A 79 10.69 -5.93 23.52
CA GLY A 79 12.12 -6.21 23.67
C GLY A 79 12.65 -5.72 25.01
N ASP A 80 13.76 -6.29 25.49
CA ASP A 80 14.52 -5.87 26.69
C ASP A 80 13.67 -5.64 27.96
N GLY A 81 12.56 -6.37 28.11
CA GLY A 81 11.67 -6.27 29.26
C GLY A 81 10.70 -5.07 29.20
N VAL A 82 10.54 -4.46 28.06
CA VAL A 82 9.58 -3.37 27.82
C VAL A 82 8.63 -3.69 26.66
N VAL A 83 7.47 -3.06 26.68
CA VAL A 83 6.50 -3.04 25.58
C VAL A 83 6.25 -1.60 25.19
N THR A 84 6.41 -1.28 23.92
CA THR A 84 6.07 0.01 23.33
C THR A 84 4.80 -0.13 22.52
N GLY A 85 3.83 0.74 22.72
CA GLY A 85 2.61 0.82 21.89
C GLY A 85 2.88 1.64 20.63
N LEU A 86 2.80 1.05 19.45
CA LEU A 86 3.07 1.74 18.20
C LEU A 86 1.78 2.32 17.58
N GLU A 87 0.67 1.58 17.68
CA GLU A 87 -0.63 2.02 17.14
C GLU A 87 -1.71 1.89 18.19
N PRO A 88 -2.62 2.86 18.34
CA PRO A 88 -3.75 2.78 19.26
C PRO A 88 -4.70 1.64 18.92
N GLY A 89 -5.14 0.93 19.95
CA GLY A 89 -6.03 -0.23 19.79
C GLY A 89 -5.96 -1.19 20.96
N GLU A 90 -6.69 -2.29 20.84
CA GLU A 90 -6.68 -3.39 21.80
C GLU A 90 -5.93 -4.58 21.20
N TYR A 91 -4.93 -5.07 21.92
CA TYR A 91 -4.02 -6.11 21.47
C TYR A 91 -3.85 -7.20 22.54
N THR A 92 -3.11 -8.26 22.18
CA THR A 92 -2.76 -9.34 23.11
C THR A 92 -1.30 -9.73 22.93
N ILE A 93 -0.56 -9.75 24.03
CA ILE A 93 0.77 -10.35 24.12
C ILE A 93 0.60 -11.83 24.48
N ASN A 94 1.27 -12.72 23.74
CA ASN A 94 1.31 -14.14 24.03
C ASN A 94 2.70 -14.53 24.56
N VAL A 95 2.73 -15.24 25.69
CA VAL A 95 3.95 -15.73 26.31
C VAL A 95 3.94 -17.24 26.33
N SER A 96 5.02 -17.87 25.90
CA SER A 96 5.21 -19.31 25.92
C SER A 96 6.61 -19.68 26.40
N VAL A 97 6.74 -20.85 27.00
CA VAL A 97 8.03 -21.43 27.37
C VAL A 97 8.69 -22.05 26.12
N VAL A 98 9.96 -21.75 25.87
CA VAL A 98 10.72 -22.39 24.80
C VAL A 98 11.06 -23.82 25.24
N VAL A 99 10.62 -24.81 24.46
CA VAL A 99 10.93 -26.22 24.71
C VAL A 99 11.98 -26.75 23.71
N PRO A 100 12.88 -27.65 24.15
CA PRO A 100 13.85 -28.25 23.22
C PRO A 100 13.16 -29.05 22.11
N ALA A 101 13.83 -29.13 20.95
CA ALA A 101 13.36 -30.00 19.87
C ALA A 101 13.26 -31.48 20.34
N GLY A 102 12.14 -32.14 20.06
CA GLY A 102 11.87 -33.50 20.49
C GLY A 102 11.35 -33.64 21.93
N SER A 103 11.17 -32.52 22.67
CA SER A 103 10.57 -32.53 24.00
C SER A 103 9.08 -32.90 23.92
N THR A 104 8.61 -33.69 24.87
CA THR A 104 7.17 -34.01 25.07
C THR A 104 6.52 -33.10 26.12
N ALA A 105 7.27 -32.13 26.67
CA ALA A 105 6.75 -31.18 27.65
C ALA A 105 5.74 -30.22 27.02
N THR A 106 4.61 -30.01 27.69
CA THR A 106 3.56 -29.07 27.30
C THR A 106 3.35 -28.02 28.40
N PRO A 107 4.32 -27.07 28.56
CA PRO A 107 4.19 -26.02 29.55
C PRO A 107 3.02 -25.09 29.22
N PRO A 108 2.47 -24.36 30.21
CA PRO A 108 1.38 -23.43 30.01
C PRO A 108 1.81 -22.26 29.12
N SER A 109 0.85 -21.66 28.43
CA SER A 109 0.96 -20.36 27.78
C SER A 109 0.17 -19.30 28.55
N LEU A 110 0.48 -18.04 28.32
CA LEU A 110 -0.18 -16.91 28.93
C LEU A 110 -0.52 -15.88 27.85
N SER A 111 -1.73 -15.31 27.91
CA SER A 111 -2.14 -14.18 27.09
C SER A 111 -2.40 -12.98 27.99
N VAL A 112 -1.81 -11.81 27.65
CA VAL A 112 -1.93 -10.57 28.41
C VAL A 112 -2.54 -9.49 27.50
N PRO A 113 -3.71 -8.93 27.88
CA PRO A 113 -4.31 -7.82 27.15
C PRO A 113 -3.45 -6.56 27.20
N VAL A 114 -3.42 -5.82 26.10
CA VAL A 114 -2.72 -4.53 25.95
C VAL A 114 -3.68 -3.55 25.31
N VAL A 115 -3.85 -2.39 25.92
CA VAL A 115 -4.59 -1.26 25.38
C VAL A 115 -3.59 -0.16 25.07
N VAL A 116 -3.47 0.24 23.82
CA VAL A 116 -2.68 1.40 23.39
C VAL A 116 -3.64 2.55 23.13
N THR A 117 -3.38 3.69 23.75
CA THR A 117 -4.19 4.91 23.61
C THR A 117 -3.44 5.99 22.85
N TRP A 118 -4.15 6.91 22.24
CA TRP A 118 -3.55 8.13 21.69
C TRP A 118 -2.95 8.98 22.83
N PRO A 119 -1.87 9.75 22.57
CA PRO A 119 -1.48 10.86 23.44
C PRO A 119 -2.62 11.88 23.54
N ALA A 120 -2.67 12.64 24.64
CA ALA A 120 -3.68 13.67 24.82
C ALA A 120 -3.60 14.73 23.70
N VAL A 121 -4.75 15.29 23.33
CA VAL A 121 -4.81 16.39 22.35
C VAL A 121 -4.27 17.66 22.99
N ASP A 122 -3.33 18.34 22.31
CA ASP A 122 -2.74 19.62 22.71
C ASP A 122 -3.47 20.80 22.09
N ARG A 123 -3.71 20.73 20.76
CA ARG A 123 -4.31 21.84 20.02
C ARG A 123 -5.15 21.39 18.84
N VAL A 124 -6.13 22.23 18.50
CA VAL A 124 -6.91 22.20 17.26
C VAL A 124 -6.51 23.41 16.43
N VAL A 125 -6.31 23.25 15.13
CA VAL A 125 -5.96 24.33 14.20
C VAL A 125 -7.01 24.43 13.11
N ILE A 126 -7.70 25.57 13.01
CA ILE A 126 -8.70 25.83 11.97
C ILE A 126 -8.01 26.41 10.72
N LEU A 127 -8.26 25.79 9.58
CA LEU A 127 -7.92 26.29 8.24
C LEU A 127 -9.18 26.92 7.64
N HIS A 128 -9.13 28.18 7.24
CA HIS A 128 -10.34 28.94 6.89
C HIS A 128 -10.13 29.84 5.68
N ALA A 129 -11.23 30.26 5.05
CA ALA A 129 -11.23 31.35 4.07
C ALA A 129 -10.91 32.69 4.73
N ALA A 130 -10.28 33.60 3.99
CA ALA A 130 -9.92 34.92 4.50
C ALA A 130 -11.15 35.83 4.70
N THR A 131 -12.11 35.81 3.75
CA THR A 131 -13.29 36.67 3.72
C THR A 131 -14.57 35.81 3.65
N LEU A 132 -15.58 36.16 4.43
CA LEU A 132 -16.93 35.62 4.32
C LEU A 132 -17.84 36.69 3.69
N TYR A 133 -18.57 36.27 2.65
CA TYR A 133 -19.57 37.12 1.99
C TYR A 133 -20.99 36.65 2.32
N ALA A 134 -21.88 37.54 2.67
CA ALA A 134 -23.28 37.24 2.90
C ALA A 134 -23.91 36.56 1.67
N GLY A 135 -24.65 35.48 1.89
CA GLY A 135 -25.24 34.65 0.83
C GLY A 135 -24.27 33.63 0.20
N THR A 136 -23.08 33.41 0.77
CA THR A 136 -22.13 32.40 0.29
C THR A 136 -21.89 31.30 1.32
N THR A 137 -21.40 30.15 0.85
CA THR A 137 -20.95 29.04 1.68
C THR A 137 -19.50 28.72 1.36
N VAL A 138 -18.68 28.56 2.40
CA VAL A 138 -17.28 28.14 2.30
C VAL A 138 -17.02 26.98 3.26
N THR A 139 -16.04 26.13 2.94
CA THR A 139 -15.66 25.04 3.84
C THR A 139 -14.44 25.45 4.67
N HIS A 140 -14.57 25.38 5.99
CA HIS A 140 -13.45 25.40 6.92
C HIS A 140 -13.04 23.96 7.19
N SER A 141 -11.78 23.73 7.44
CA SER A 141 -11.29 22.44 7.95
C SER A 141 -10.53 22.66 9.24
N ALA A 142 -10.37 21.61 10.03
CA ALA A 142 -9.53 21.69 11.22
C ALA A 142 -8.71 20.41 11.39
N ARG A 143 -7.54 20.57 12.03
CA ARG A 143 -6.66 19.46 12.40
C ARG A 143 -6.45 19.47 13.89
N ALA A 144 -6.45 18.29 14.51
CA ALA A 144 -6.08 18.13 15.90
C ALA A 144 -4.65 17.56 15.99
N PHE A 145 -3.88 18.04 16.95
CA PHE A 145 -2.52 17.59 17.23
C PHE A 145 -2.40 17.17 18.67
N ASN A 146 -1.69 16.09 18.90
CA ASN A 146 -1.39 15.54 20.19
C ASN A 146 -0.23 16.31 20.88
N VAL A 147 -0.02 16.07 22.19
CA VAL A 147 1.06 16.69 22.96
C VAL A 147 2.48 16.34 22.46
N ASP A 148 2.64 15.22 21.77
CA ASP A 148 3.87 14.80 21.10
C ASP A 148 4.09 15.47 19.73
N GLY A 149 3.14 16.31 19.29
CA GLY A 149 3.15 17.00 17.99
C GLY A 149 2.59 16.18 16.82
N SER A 150 2.28 14.90 17.02
CA SER A 150 1.66 14.07 15.99
C SER A 150 0.24 14.54 15.68
N ALA A 151 -0.17 14.41 14.40
CA ALA A 151 -1.55 14.71 14.02
C ALA A 151 -2.48 13.57 14.42
N ARG A 152 -3.67 13.91 14.90
CA ARG A 152 -4.73 12.94 15.14
C ARG A 152 -5.37 12.60 13.78
N PRO A 153 -5.36 11.35 13.34
CA PRO A 153 -6.07 10.96 12.14
C PRO A 153 -7.58 11.08 12.35
N ASP A 154 -8.29 11.60 11.34
CA ASP A 154 -9.75 11.69 11.25
C ASP A 154 -10.45 12.09 12.57
N PRO A 155 -10.13 13.28 13.15
CA PRO A 155 -10.72 13.71 14.40
C PRO A 155 -12.21 14.02 14.20
N ASP A 156 -13.07 13.45 15.07
CA ASP A 156 -14.52 13.76 15.09
C ASP A 156 -14.71 15.16 15.70
N LEU A 157 -14.61 16.18 14.83
CA LEU A 157 -14.66 17.59 15.20
C LEU A 157 -16.09 18.06 15.46
N THR A 158 -16.29 18.75 16.55
CA THR A 158 -17.55 19.47 16.84
C THR A 158 -17.38 20.93 16.45
N TRP A 159 -18.28 21.40 15.56
CA TRP A 159 -18.31 22.79 15.08
C TRP A 159 -19.42 23.59 15.74
N ALA A 160 -19.19 24.87 15.98
CA ALA A 160 -20.18 25.79 16.54
C ALA A 160 -19.98 27.23 16.04
N THR A 161 -21.06 27.98 16.03
CA THR A 161 -21.09 29.41 15.70
C THR A 161 -21.56 30.23 16.91
N SER A 162 -21.06 31.47 17.03
CA SER A 162 -21.51 32.40 18.08
C SER A 162 -22.84 33.09 17.74
N ASP A 163 -23.20 33.20 16.45
CA ASP A 163 -24.40 33.86 15.98
C ASP A 163 -24.90 33.22 14.68
N ALA A 164 -25.91 32.40 14.80
CA ALA A 164 -26.53 31.69 13.66
C ALA A 164 -27.30 32.63 12.72
N ALA A 165 -27.63 33.86 13.13
CA ALA A 165 -28.27 34.82 12.23
C ALA A 165 -27.24 35.45 11.27
N VAL A 166 -25.98 35.54 11.68
CA VAL A 166 -24.87 36.03 10.85
C VAL A 166 -24.30 34.88 9.99
N ALA A 167 -23.96 33.74 10.61
CA ALA A 167 -23.52 32.55 9.88
C ALA A 167 -23.83 31.29 10.66
N THR A 168 -24.12 30.18 9.94
CA THR A 168 -24.23 28.82 10.46
C THR A 168 -23.01 28.01 10.06
N VAL A 169 -22.69 26.97 10.84
CA VAL A 169 -21.68 25.97 10.48
C VAL A 169 -22.28 24.57 10.61
N ASP A 170 -22.04 23.71 9.63
CA ASP A 170 -22.48 22.32 9.65
C ASP A 170 -21.45 21.40 10.33
N ALA A 171 -21.78 20.11 10.47
CA ALA A 171 -20.91 19.12 11.11
C ALA A 171 -19.60 18.87 10.35
N PHE A 172 -19.50 19.27 9.08
CA PHE A 172 -18.35 19.08 8.21
C PHE A 172 -17.49 20.36 8.05
N GLY A 173 -17.83 21.43 8.78
CA GLY A 173 -17.13 22.71 8.69
C GLY A 173 -17.61 23.60 7.53
N GLY A 174 -18.74 23.27 6.88
CA GLY A 174 -19.39 24.13 5.90
C GLY A 174 -20.00 25.36 6.57
N VAL A 175 -19.43 26.55 6.35
CA VAL A 175 -19.88 27.83 6.91
C VAL A 175 -20.75 28.55 5.89
N SER A 176 -22.04 28.69 6.19
CA SER A 176 -23.00 29.46 5.40
C SER A 176 -23.20 30.84 6.03
N ALA A 177 -22.76 31.90 5.36
CA ALA A 177 -22.92 33.26 5.78
C ALA A 177 -24.26 33.83 5.31
N HIS A 178 -25.07 34.36 6.24
CA HIS A 178 -26.46 34.80 5.96
C HIS A 178 -26.60 36.33 5.91
N ALA A 179 -25.91 37.02 6.81
CA ALA A 179 -26.04 38.48 6.95
C ALA A 179 -24.70 39.10 7.31
N GLU A 180 -24.55 40.39 6.99
CA GLU A 180 -23.41 41.17 7.41
C GLU A 180 -23.30 41.25 8.94
N GLY A 181 -22.08 41.15 9.47
CA GLY A 181 -21.83 41.19 10.91
C GLY A 181 -20.51 40.52 11.29
N THR A 182 -20.33 40.30 12.58
CA THR A 182 -19.17 39.59 13.11
C THR A 182 -19.61 38.27 13.75
N VAL A 183 -18.93 37.18 13.41
CA VAL A 183 -19.24 35.84 13.91
C VAL A 183 -17.95 35.14 14.34
N THR A 184 -18.04 34.31 15.39
CA THR A 184 -16.96 33.42 15.82
C THR A 184 -17.31 31.99 15.46
N ILE A 185 -16.47 31.33 14.68
CA ILE A 185 -16.57 29.89 14.38
C ILE A 185 -15.61 29.15 15.29
N ARG A 186 -16.06 28.04 15.87
CA ARG A 186 -15.28 27.17 16.79
C ARG A 186 -15.24 25.76 16.27
N ALA A 187 -14.08 25.11 16.46
CA ALA A 187 -13.88 23.68 16.27
C ALA A 187 -13.33 23.08 17.56
N SER A 188 -13.90 21.98 18.03
CA SER A 188 -13.54 21.32 19.26
C SER A 188 -13.31 19.84 19.05
N PHE A 189 -12.30 19.28 19.70
CA PHE A 189 -12.01 17.84 19.73
C PHE A 189 -11.42 17.45 21.09
N GLU A 190 -11.94 16.40 21.73
CA GLU A 190 -11.52 15.90 23.07
C GLU A 190 -11.36 17.01 24.12
N GLY A 191 -12.25 18.02 24.10
CA GLY A 191 -12.23 19.13 25.07
C GLY A 191 -11.31 20.30 24.72
N VAL A 192 -10.46 20.16 23.70
CA VAL A 192 -9.60 21.26 23.18
C VAL A 192 -10.37 22.00 22.10
N THR A 193 -10.41 23.35 22.20
CA THR A 193 -11.18 24.22 21.31
C THR A 193 -10.29 25.24 20.64
N SER A 194 -10.44 25.40 19.33
CA SER A 194 -9.93 26.51 18.56
C SER A 194 -11.07 27.41 18.08
N GLN A 195 -10.79 28.68 17.85
CA GLN A 195 -11.78 29.61 17.35
C GLN A 195 -11.18 30.66 16.42
N ILE A 196 -12.02 31.11 15.48
CA ILE A 196 -11.68 32.21 14.58
C ILE A 196 -12.83 33.19 14.50
N VAL A 197 -12.50 34.49 14.42
CA VAL A 197 -13.46 35.58 14.28
C VAL A 197 -13.48 36.02 12.82
N HIS A 198 -14.65 36.05 12.21
CA HIS A 198 -14.86 36.51 10.86
C HIS A 198 -15.77 37.78 10.85
N GLY A 199 -15.41 38.74 10.01
CA GLY A 199 -16.34 39.74 9.52
C GLY A 199 -17.06 39.20 8.28
N VAL A 200 -18.37 39.18 8.29
CA VAL A 200 -19.19 38.91 7.12
C VAL A 200 -19.56 40.21 6.45
N VAL A 201 -19.24 40.36 5.17
CA VAL A 201 -19.50 41.56 4.38
C VAL A 201 -20.47 41.30 3.24
N ALA A 202 -21.06 42.35 2.64
CA ALA A 202 -21.93 42.17 1.46
C ALA A 202 -21.13 41.55 0.30
N PHE A 203 -21.77 40.63 -0.43
CA PHE A 203 -21.17 40.06 -1.63
C PHE A 203 -21.16 41.08 -2.78
N PRO A 204 -19.97 41.52 -3.26
CA PRO A 204 -19.88 42.56 -4.25
C PRO A 204 -20.03 42.06 -5.71
N GLY A 205 -20.17 40.74 -5.94
CA GLY A 205 -20.27 40.18 -7.26
C GLY A 205 -21.54 40.60 -8.01
N ALA A 206 -21.38 41.02 -9.28
CA ALA A 206 -22.44 41.45 -10.18
C ALA A 206 -22.62 40.55 -11.41
N ALA A 207 -21.57 39.79 -11.79
CA ALA A 207 -21.61 38.87 -12.90
C ALA A 207 -20.76 37.63 -12.60
N LEU A 208 -21.18 36.47 -13.11
CA LEU A 208 -20.45 35.20 -13.08
C LEU A 208 -20.38 34.63 -14.51
N GLU A 209 -19.19 34.46 -15.01
CA GLU A 209 -18.87 33.85 -16.30
C GLU A 209 -18.32 32.45 -16.08
N LEU A 210 -18.83 31.45 -16.81
CA LEU A 210 -18.31 30.07 -16.81
C LEU A 210 -17.58 29.80 -18.13
N ARG A 211 -16.30 29.44 -18.05
CA ARG A 211 -15.44 29.14 -19.20
C ARG A 211 -15.02 27.67 -19.17
N GLY A 212 -14.44 27.17 -20.29
CA GLY A 212 -13.88 25.83 -20.38
C GLY A 212 -14.90 24.75 -20.73
N ALA A 213 -16.14 25.13 -21.10
CA ALA A 213 -17.08 24.14 -21.64
C ALA A 213 -16.54 23.54 -22.94
N PRO A 214 -16.62 22.20 -23.14
CA PRO A 214 -16.12 21.59 -24.36
C PRO A 214 -16.98 21.99 -25.57
N ASP A 215 -16.35 22.26 -26.71
CA ASP A 215 -17.04 22.61 -27.98
C ASP A 215 -17.78 21.42 -28.62
N GLY A 216 -17.65 20.21 -28.06
CA GLY A 216 -18.25 18.99 -28.57
C GLY A 216 -18.45 17.94 -27.48
N SER A 217 -18.67 16.69 -27.89
CA SER A 217 -18.76 15.58 -26.94
C SER A 217 -17.36 15.18 -26.44
N VAL A 218 -17.31 14.83 -25.13
CA VAL A 218 -16.16 14.19 -24.49
C VAL A 218 -16.42 12.69 -24.30
N ARG A 219 -15.42 11.92 -23.88
CA ARG A 219 -15.63 10.53 -23.50
C ARG A 219 -15.75 10.44 -21.98
N THR A 220 -16.38 9.40 -21.47
CA THR A 220 -16.31 9.09 -20.05
C THR A 220 -14.83 8.97 -19.62
N GLY A 221 -14.52 9.53 -18.46
CA GLY A 221 -13.15 9.59 -17.95
C GLY A 221 -12.25 10.69 -18.52
N ASP A 222 -12.68 11.45 -19.53
CA ASP A 222 -11.93 12.65 -19.94
C ASP A 222 -12.18 13.77 -18.92
N VAL A 223 -11.12 14.39 -18.41
CA VAL A 223 -11.22 15.51 -17.45
C VAL A 223 -11.50 16.80 -18.20
N VAL A 224 -12.60 17.45 -17.84
CA VAL A 224 -13.00 18.77 -18.35
C VAL A 224 -12.74 19.80 -17.28
N ARG A 225 -12.03 20.89 -17.64
CA ARG A 225 -11.70 21.96 -16.69
C ARG A 225 -12.53 23.20 -16.96
N PHE A 226 -13.26 23.62 -15.93
CA PHE A 226 -14.05 24.85 -15.94
C PHE A 226 -13.36 25.91 -15.08
N GLU A 227 -13.51 27.15 -15.53
CA GLU A 227 -13.12 28.36 -14.78
C GLU A 227 -14.35 29.21 -14.53
N ALA A 228 -14.55 29.64 -13.29
CA ALA A 228 -15.60 30.57 -12.91
C ALA A 228 -15.00 31.93 -12.62
N VAL A 229 -15.35 32.94 -13.39
CA VAL A 229 -14.85 34.32 -13.24
C VAL A 229 -15.96 35.19 -12.68
N VAL A 230 -15.81 35.64 -11.43
CA VAL A 230 -16.75 36.56 -10.76
C VAL A 230 -16.26 37.99 -10.94
N ARG A 231 -17.16 38.89 -11.36
CA ARG A 231 -16.86 40.34 -11.53
C ARG A 231 -17.80 41.19 -10.69
N ASP A 232 -17.29 42.30 -10.17
CA ASP A 232 -18.07 43.33 -9.54
C ASP A 232 -18.83 44.23 -10.55
N ALA A 233 -19.57 45.19 -10.05
CA ALA A 233 -20.33 46.15 -10.88
C ALA A 233 -19.46 47.05 -11.76
N SER A 234 -18.17 47.21 -11.44
CA SER A 234 -17.20 47.96 -12.26
C SER A 234 -16.56 47.11 -13.36
N GLY A 235 -16.78 45.74 -13.33
CA GLY A 235 -16.18 44.79 -14.20
C GLY A 235 -14.83 44.23 -13.69
N ALA A 236 -14.37 44.62 -12.51
CA ALA A 236 -13.14 44.08 -11.91
C ALA A 236 -13.36 42.64 -11.43
N ILE A 237 -12.33 41.78 -11.56
CA ILE A 237 -12.37 40.38 -11.11
C ILE A 237 -12.26 40.33 -9.58
N LEU A 238 -13.11 39.50 -8.97
CA LEU A 238 -13.09 39.22 -7.54
C LEU A 238 -12.36 37.88 -7.35
N GLU A 239 -11.06 37.95 -7.09
CA GLU A 239 -10.16 36.78 -6.99
C GLU A 239 -10.50 35.85 -5.79
N ASP A 240 -11.05 36.42 -4.71
CA ASP A 240 -11.40 35.75 -3.47
C ASP A 240 -12.90 35.35 -3.38
N ALA A 241 -13.67 35.53 -4.45
CA ALA A 241 -15.08 35.17 -4.45
C ALA A 241 -15.23 33.63 -4.32
N PRO A 242 -15.94 33.15 -3.29
CA PRO A 242 -16.15 31.72 -3.13
C PRO A 242 -17.06 31.20 -4.24
N VAL A 243 -16.57 30.22 -4.98
CA VAL A 243 -17.33 29.53 -6.02
C VAL A 243 -17.63 28.10 -5.58
N ASN A 244 -18.91 27.75 -5.57
CA ASN A 244 -19.40 26.41 -5.33
C ASN A 244 -19.71 25.72 -6.66
N TRP A 245 -19.25 24.47 -6.77
CA TRP A 245 -19.41 23.66 -7.96
C TRP A 245 -20.40 22.54 -7.72
N SER A 246 -21.26 22.29 -8.69
CA SER A 246 -22.15 21.15 -8.70
C SER A 246 -22.32 20.62 -10.12
N HIS A 247 -22.75 19.36 -10.25
CA HIS A 247 -23.12 18.81 -11.53
C HIS A 247 -24.47 18.12 -11.49
N GLY A 248 -25.17 18.16 -12.60
CA GLY A 248 -26.41 17.44 -12.87
C GLY A 248 -26.21 16.47 -14.04
N TYR A 249 -27.06 15.46 -14.08
CA TYR A 249 -27.08 14.44 -15.12
C TYR A 249 -28.48 14.22 -15.65
N THR A 250 -28.59 14.13 -16.98
CA THR A 250 -29.83 13.73 -17.64
C THR A 250 -29.63 12.35 -18.24
N ALA A 251 -30.31 11.35 -17.68
CA ALA A 251 -30.22 9.98 -18.15
C ALA A 251 -30.75 9.85 -19.60
N THR A 252 -30.09 8.98 -20.38
CA THR A 252 -30.64 8.54 -21.65
C THR A 252 -31.89 7.70 -21.44
N ALA A 253 -32.79 7.71 -22.41
CA ALA A 253 -34.04 6.96 -22.32
C ALA A 253 -33.79 5.48 -22.00
N GLY A 254 -34.49 4.93 -21.01
CA GLY A 254 -34.39 3.53 -20.60
C GLY A 254 -33.34 3.23 -19.52
N MET A 255 -32.51 4.19 -19.10
CA MET A 255 -31.63 4.02 -17.95
C MET A 255 -32.41 4.21 -16.63
N LEU A 256 -32.28 3.23 -15.73
CA LEU A 256 -32.69 3.37 -14.33
C LEU A 256 -31.60 4.14 -13.58
N GLY A 257 -31.99 4.87 -12.52
CA GLY A 257 -31.13 5.79 -11.80
C GLY A 257 -29.72 5.26 -11.50
N VAL A 258 -28.73 6.08 -11.76
CA VAL A 258 -27.30 5.79 -11.53
C VAL A 258 -26.84 6.53 -10.29
N PRO A 259 -26.30 5.86 -9.27
CA PRO A 259 -25.98 6.50 -7.98
C PRO A 259 -24.82 7.51 -8.07
N ALA A 260 -23.89 7.34 -8.99
CA ALA A 260 -22.80 8.27 -9.24
C ALA A 260 -22.59 8.41 -10.75
N THR A 261 -22.71 9.63 -11.27
CA THR A 261 -22.65 9.89 -12.73
C THR A 261 -21.41 10.62 -13.16
N GLY A 262 -20.67 11.19 -12.21
CA GLY A 262 -19.44 11.93 -12.42
C GLY A 262 -18.95 12.54 -11.12
N GLN A 263 -17.75 13.12 -11.17
CA GLN A 263 -17.09 13.75 -10.04
C GLN A 263 -16.69 15.19 -10.39
N MET A 264 -16.78 16.07 -9.38
CA MET A 264 -16.44 17.48 -9.51
C MET A 264 -15.50 17.90 -8.39
N LYS A 265 -14.37 18.52 -8.74
CA LYS A 265 -13.40 19.03 -7.78
C LYS A 265 -12.77 20.31 -8.30
N GLN A 266 -12.99 21.45 -7.61
CA GLN A 266 -12.35 22.73 -7.92
C GLN A 266 -12.37 23.11 -9.41
N GLY A 267 -13.52 22.99 -10.09
CA GLY A 267 -13.66 23.27 -11.51
C GLY A 267 -13.27 22.13 -12.45
N ALA A 268 -12.58 21.09 -12.00
CA ALA A 268 -12.35 19.88 -12.77
C ALA A 268 -13.56 18.95 -12.66
N PHE A 269 -14.03 18.44 -13.79
CA PHE A 269 -15.15 17.49 -13.88
C PHE A 269 -14.73 16.27 -14.69
N VAL A 270 -15.18 15.09 -14.27
CA VAL A 270 -15.09 13.86 -15.04
C VAL A 270 -16.44 13.15 -15.06
N ALA A 271 -16.86 12.69 -16.24
CA ALA A 271 -18.06 11.89 -16.39
C ALA A 271 -17.75 10.41 -16.15
N ASP A 272 -18.48 9.75 -15.24
CA ASP A 272 -18.39 8.31 -14.99
C ASP A 272 -19.30 7.50 -15.92
N VAL A 273 -20.38 8.11 -16.44
CA VAL A 273 -21.36 7.46 -17.32
C VAL A 273 -21.66 8.30 -18.55
N PRO A 274 -22.03 7.67 -19.69
CA PRO A 274 -22.44 8.39 -20.90
C PRO A 274 -23.77 9.12 -20.69
N GLY A 275 -23.92 10.29 -21.29
CA GLY A 275 -25.15 11.08 -21.26
C GLY A 275 -24.90 12.57 -21.26
N ILE A 276 -25.93 13.35 -20.97
CA ILE A 276 -25.82 14.81 -20.87
C ILE A 276 -25.48 15.21 -19.43
N HIS A 277 -24.34 15.85 -19.27
CA HIS A 277 -23.89 16.41 -18.01
C HIS A 277 -24.04 17.93 -18.01
N THR A 278 -24.40 18.50 -16.87
CA THR A 278 -24.50 19.95 -16.67
C THR A 278 -23.64 20.33 -15.48
N VAL A 279 -22.62 21.13 -15.70
CA VAL A 279 -21.81 21.72 -14.64
C VAL A 279 -22.39 23.10 -14.31
N THR A 280 -22.52 23.37 -13.02
CA THR A 280 -23.04 24.65 -12.49
C THR A 280 -22.04 25.23 -11.51
N ALA A 281 -21.63 26.48 -11.72
CA ALA A 281 -20.91 27.30 -10.78
C ALA A 281 -21.87 28.29 -10.12
N THR A 282 -21.75 28.48 -8.80
CA THR A 282 -22.52 29.47 -8.04
C THR A 282 -21.58 30.32 -7.18
N ALA A 283 -21.83 31.62 -7.12
CA ALA A 283 -21.11 32.55 -6.25
C ALA A 283 -22.12 33.56 -5.68
N GLY A 284 -22.45 33.44 -4.40
CA GLY A 284 -23.56 34.18 -3.80
C GLY A 284 -24.87 33.95 -4.57
N PRO A 285 -25.56 35.04 -5.01
CA PRO A 285 -26.80 34.91 -5.79
C PRO A 285 -26.58 34.62 -7.28
N LEU A 286 -25.32 34.61 -7.75
CA LEU A 286 -24.97 34.41 -9.14
C LEU A 286 -24.86 32.91 -9.48
N SER A 287 -25.27 32.53 -10.70
CA SER A 287 -25.16 31.16 -11.20
C SER A 287 -24.86 31.17 -12.69
N ALA A 288 -23.96 30.31 -13.11
CA ALA A 288 -23.66 30.03 -14.51
C ALA A 288 -23.54 28.51 -14.73
N ARG A 289 -23.98 28.03 -15.90
CA ARG A 289 -23.98 26.60 -16.22
C ARG A 289 -23.59 26.33 -17.65
N ALA A 290 -23.01 25.14 -17.86
CA ALA A 290 -22.74 24.58 -19.18
C ALA A 290 -23.18 23.12 -19.24
N SER A 291 -23.74 22.72 -20.37
CA SER A 291 -24.16 21.33 -20.61
C SER A 291 -23.40 20.77 -21.81
N PHE A 292 -23.00 19.50 -21.73
CA PHE A 292 -22.27 18.81 -22.79
C PHE A 292 -22.58 17.31 -22.75
N GLU A 293 -22.28 16.62 -23.84
CA GLU A 293 -22.46 15.17 -23.97
C GLU A 293 -21.18 14.43 -23.63
N ALA A 294 -21.26 13.43 -22.75
CA ALA A 294 -20.22 12.42 -22.55
C ALA A 294 -20.63 11.14 -23.32
N LYS A 295 -19.73 10.64 -24.18
CA LYS A 295 -19.87 9.38 -24.90
C LYS A 295 -19.14 8.26 -24.17
N PRO A 296 -19.52 6.99 -24.39
CA PRO A 296 -18.73 5.85 -23.86
C PRO A 296 -17.27 5.99 -24.26
N ARG A 297 -16.36 5.59 -23.36
CA ARG A 297 -14.92 5.61 -23.65
C ARG A 297 -14.53 4.66 -24.76
N ASP A 298 -15.18 3.49 -24.80
CA ASP A 298 -15.09 2.52 -25.89
C ASP A 298 -13.63 2.10 -26.19
N VAL A 299 -12.94 1.52 -25.19
CA VAL A 299 -11.53 1.08 -25.27
C VAL A 299 -11.36 -0.43 -25.30
N VAL A 300 -12.43 -1.20 -25.23
CA VAL A 300 -12.40 -2.67 -25.12
C VAL A 300 -11.65 -3.31 -26.29
N GLN A 301 -10.75 -4.23 -25.96
CA GLN A 301 -9.94 -5.04 -26.87
C GLN A 301 -9.96 -6.50 -26.43
N GLU A 302 -9.53 -7.40 -27.29
CA GLU A 302 -9.39 -8.82 -26.98
C GLU A 302 -7.94 -9.14 -26.55
N LEU A 303 -7.78 -10.06 -25.61
CA LEU A 303 -6.51 -10.70 -25.30
C LEU A 303 -6.48 -12.08 -25.96
N GLU A 304 -5.46 -12.32 -26.79
CA GLU A 304 -5.18 -13.60 -27.41
C GLU A 304 -4.17 -14.38 -26.54
N ILE A 305 -4.45 -15.66 -26.31
CA ILE A 305 -3.48 -16.56 -25.68
C ILE A 305 -2.36 -16.79 -26.68
N VAL A 306 -1.13 -16.49 -26.31
CA VAL A 306 0.05 -16.73 -27.12
C VAL A 306 0.76 -17.99 -26.68
N GLY A 307 0.99 -18.17 -25.40
CA GLY A 307 1.68 -19.35 -24.88
C GLY A 307 1.35 -19.67 -23.41
N HIS A 308 1.70 -20.89 -23.02
CA HIS A 308 1.49 -21.37 -21.66
C HIS A 308 2.65 -22.28 -21.23
N GLY A 309 3.40 -21.86 -20.23
CA GLY A 309 4.40 -22.68 -19.51
C GLY A 309 3.74 -23.34 -18.31
N LEU A 310 3.17 -24.51 -18.49
CA LEU A 310 2.41 -25.23 -17.46
C LEU A 310 3.29 -25.58 -16.24
N GLU A 311 2.77 -25.27 -15.06
CA GLU A 311 3.24 -25.80 -13.78
C GLU A 311 2.04 -26.38 -13.03
N ASP A 312 2.01 -27.71 -12.88
CA ASP A 312 0.90 -28.46 -12.33
C ASP A 312 1.23 -29.20 -11.01
N TRP A 313 2.51 -29.19 -10.60
CA TRP A 313 2.97 -29.84 -9.37
C TRP A 313 3.10 -28.88 -8.19
N TYR A 314 3.32 -27.58 -8.48
CA TYR A 314 3.60 -26.58 -7.49
C TYR A 314 2.77 -25.32 -7.72
N ARG A 315 2.47 -24.60 -6.65
CA ARG A 315 1.87 -23.27 -6.75
C ARG A 315 2.94 -22.26 -7.10
N THR A 316 2.80 -21.57 -8.22
CA THR A 316 3.69 -20.49 -8.59
C THR A 316 3.38 -19.20 -7.80
N THR A 317 4.40 -18.36 -7.64
CA THR A 317 4.33 -17.04 -7.01
C THR A 317 4.65 -15.95 -8.02
N ASP A 318 5.51 -15.00 -7.68
CA ASP A 318 5.83 -13.88 -8.54
C ASP A 318 6.62 -14.30 -9.80
N ILE A 319 6.76 -13.34 -10.70
CA ILE A 319 7.33 -13.51 -12.02
C ILE A 319 8.33 -12.37 -12.29
N TRP A 320 9.39 -12.69 -13.03
CA TRP A 320 10.25 -11.69 -13.65
C TRP A 320 10.66 -12.12 -15.03
N ILE A 321 10.43 -11.23 -16.04
CA ILE A 321 10.85 -11.43 -17.42
C ILE A 321 12.03 -10.52 -17.70
N PHE A 322 13.06 -11.03 -18.36
CA PHE A 322 14.28 -10.27 -18.66
C PHE A 322 14.97 -10.78 -19.93
N GLU A 323 15.78 -9.91 -20.52
CA GLU A 323 16.69 -10.30 -21.58
C GLU A 323 18.00 -10.81 -20.94
N GLY A 324 18.40 -12.04 -21.29
CA GLY A 324 19.64 -12.63 -20.84
C GLY A 324 20.87 -12.05 -21.54
N VAL A 325 22.04 -12.27 -20.98
CA VAL A 325 23.34 -11.84 -21.55
C VAL A 325 23.64 -12.40 -22.92
N ASP A 326 22.93 -13.45 -23.32
CA ASP A 326 22.98 -14.08 -24.66
C ASP A 326 21.98 -13.46 -25.66
N GLY A 327 21.22 -12.44 -25.26
CA GLY A 327 20.23 -11.74 -26.08
C GLY A 327 18.93 -12.52 -26.30
N ARG A 328 18.70 -13.59 -25.52
CA ARG A 328 17.44 -14.33 -25.47
C ARG A 328 16.57 -13.86 -24.33
N ASP A 329 15.30 -14.15 -24.40
CA ASP A 329 14.33 -13.74 -23.37
C ASP A 329 14.00 -14.89 -22.42
N TYR A 330 14.02 -14.59 -21.13
CA TYR A 330 13.82 -15.56 -20.08
C TYR A 330 12.77 -15.09 -19.09
N ALA A 331 12.15 -16.05 -18.39
CA ALA A 331 11.26 -15.83 -17.28
C ALA A 331 11.69 -16.66 -16.06
N ILE A 332 11.49 -16.11 -14.89
CA ILE A 332 11.64 -16.81 -13.61
C ILE A 332 10.31 -16.76 -12.87
N THR A 333 9.89 -17.87 -12.24
CA THR A 333 8.79 -17.87 -11.27
C THR A 333 9.23 -18.55 -10.00
N GLY A 334 8.76 -18.06 -8.84
CA GLY A 334 8.95 -18.73 -7.57
C GLY A 334 7.86 -19.77 -7.29
N SER A 335 7.89 -20.37 -6.09
CA SER A 335 6.87 -21.31 -5.63
C SER A 335 6.48 -21.10 -4.17
N LYS A 336 5.20 -21.38 -3.86
CA LYS A 336 4.61 -21.19 -2.53
C LYS A 336 4.29 -22.52 -1.85
N VAL A 337 4.77 -22.65 -0.59
CA VAL A 337 4.53 -23.83 0.26
C VAL A 337 4.92 -25.15 -0.43
N SER A 338 5.94 -25.11 -1.26
CA SER A 338 6.27 -26.17 -2.23
C SER A 338 7.73 -26.62 -2.15
N GLY A 339 8.39 -26.37 -1.01
CA GLY A 339 9.76 -26.84 -0.81
C GLY A 339 10.84 -26.06 -1.56
N GLY A 340 10.58 -24.75 -1.84
CA GLY A 340 11.60 -23.81 -2.30
C GLY A 340 12.04 -24.00 -3.75
N PHE A 341 11.12 -24.23 -4.68
CA PHE A 341 11.44 -24.31 -6.11
C PHE A 341 11.33 -22.94 -6.78
N ALA A 342 12.30 -22.63 -7.64
CA ALA A 342 12.21 -21.60 -8.68
C ALA A 342 12.25 -22.29 -10.04
N PHE A 343 11.47 -21.78 -11.01
CA PHE A 343 11.37 -22.33 -12.36
C PHE A 343 11.87 -21.31 -13.36
N PHE A 344 12.67 -21.75 -14.32
CA PHE A 344 13.28 -20.95 -15.37
C PHE A 344 12.70 -21.36 -16.72
N TYR A 345 12.34 -20.37 -17.52
CA TYR A 345 11.72 -20.58 -18.83
C TYR A 345 12.47 -19.78 -19.87
N ASP A 346 12.67 -20.37 -21.06
CA ASP A 346 12.98 -19.67 -22.30
C ASP A 346 11.67 -19.16 -22.89
N VAL A 347 11.53 -17.86 -23.02
CA VAL A 347 10.35 -17.17 -23.56
C VAL A 347 10.67 -16.34 -24.79
N THR A 348 11.83 -16.58 -25.42
CA THR A 348 12.27 -15.91 -26.65
C THR A 348 11.23 -16.02 -27.76
N ASP A 349 10.55 -17.17 -27.86
CA ASP A 349 9.30 -17.31 -28.59
C ASP A 349 8.16 -17.44 -27.58
N PRO A 350 7.37 -16.37 -27.38
CA PRO A 350 6.27 -16.37 -26.43
C PRO A 350 5.19 -17.41 -26.70
N SER A 351 5.14 -17.97 -27.94
CA SER A 351 4.20 -19.04 -28.31
C SER A 351 4.71 -20.44 -27.97
N ALA A 352 5.99 -20.57 -27.67
CA ALA A 352 6.67 -21.85 -27.39
C ALA A 352 7.42 -21.79 -26.05
N ILE A 353 6.77 -21.31 -25.00
CA ILE A 353 7.33 -21.23 -23.65
C ILE A 353 7.89 -22.59 -23.22
N THR A 354 9.17 -22.64 -22.92
CA THR A 354 9.87 -23.87 -22.56
C THR A 354 10.51 -23.77 -21.19
N LYS A 355 10.10 -24.62 -20.25
CA LYS A 355 10.80 -24.74 -18.96
C LYS A 355 12.20 -25.34 -19.22
N ILE A 356 13.23 -24.58 -18.91
CA ILE A 356 14.64 -24.95 -19.20
C ILE A 356 15.34 -25.49 -17.97
N ASP A 357 14.96 -25.02 -16.77
CA ASP A 357 15.56 -25.48 -15.53
C ASP A 357 14.59 -25.31 -14.35
N SER A 358 14.93 -25.95 -13.23
CA SER A 358 14.29 -25.75 -11.93
C SER A 358 15.34 -25.90 -10.83
N LEU A 359 15.40 -24.91 -9.95
CA LEU A 359 16.33 -24.89 -8.83
C LEU A 359 15.57 -25.04 -7.51
N GLN A 360 15.96 -26.02 -6.71
CA GLN A 360 15.46 -26.16 -5.36
C GLN A 360 16.43 -25.55 -4.36
N VAL A 361 15.94 -24.68 -3.47
CA VAL A 361 16.70 -24.08 -2.38
C VAL A 361 16.05 -24.40 -1.04
N ASP A 362 16.81 -24.30 0.06
CA ASP A 362 16.27 -24.47 1.41
C ASP A 362 15.34 -23.29 1.78
N ALA A 363 14.08 -23.40 1.37
CA ALA A 363 13.02 -22.45 1.67
C ALA A 363 11.66 -23.14 1.66
N ARG A 364 10.72 -22.68 2.45
CA ARG A 364 9.31 -23.06 2.37
C ARG A 364 8.63 -22.38 1.18
N THR A 365 9.00 -21.14 0.93
CA THR A 365 8.42 -20.29 -0.13
C THR A 365 9.54 -19.46 -0.76
N ILE A 366 9.55 -19.38 -2.07
CA ILE A 366 10.21 -18.35 -2.86
C ILE A 366 9.08 -17.42 -3.30
N ASN A 367 8.85 -16.34 -2.55
CA ASN A 367 7.72 -15.45 -2.80
C ASN A 367 8.00 -14.53 -3.99
N ASP A 368 9.19 -13.97 -4.05
CA ASP A 368 9.61 -13.00 -5.05
C ASP A 368 10.87 -13.46 -5.78
N VAL A 369 10.97 -13.09 -7.06
CA VAL A 369 12.07 -13.37 -7.96
C VAL A 369 12.38 -12.13 -8.80
N LYS A 370 13.66 -11.78 -8.96
CA LYS A 370 14.10 -10.66 -9.79
C LYS A 370 15.33 -11.05 -10.60
N ALA A 371 15.58 -10.34 -11.69
CA ALA A 371 16.86 -10.35 -12.38
C ALA A 371 17.40 -8.92 -12.49
N SER A 372 18.71 -8.79 -12.55
CA SER A 372 19.34 -7.49 -12.82
C SER A 372 18.95 -6.97 -14.20
N PRO A 373 18.83 -5.65 -14.39
CA PRO A 373 18.53 -5.05 -15.70
C PRO A 373 19.49 -5.47 -16.82
N ASP A 374 20.76 -5.74 -16.50
CA ASP A 374 21.79 -6.20 -17.43
C ASP A 374 21.80 -7.74 -17.65
N GLY A 375 20.92 -8.46 -16.98
CA GLY A 375 20.75 -9.91 -17.13
C GLY A 375 21.87 -10.77 -16.55
N ARG A 376 22.87 -10.18 -15.83
CA ARG A 376 24.04 -10.94 -15.35
C ARG A 376 23.77 -11.78 -14.11
N TYR A 377 22.76 -11.43 -13.32
CA TYR A 377 22.37 -12.19 -12.14
C TYR A 377 20.84 -12.23 -11.96
N ALA A 378 20.39 -13.21 -11.22
CA ALA A 378 19.03 -13.26 -10.69
C ALA A 378 19.07 -13.46 -9.19
N VAL A 379 17.96 -13.16 -8.53
CA VAL A 379 17.82 -13.31 -7.08
C VAL A 379 16.47 -13.93 -6.72
N LEU A 380 16.51 -14.82 -5.72
CA LEU A 380 15.34 -15.51 -5.19
C LEU A 380 15.19 -15.16 -3.71
N SER A 381 13.98 -14.81 -3.27
CA SER A 381 13.68 -14.63 -1.85
C SER A 381 13.62 -15.99 -1.14
N ARG A 382 13.97 -16.02 0.15
CA ARG A 382 13.87 -17.21 1.00
C ARG A 382 13.01 -16.94 2.21
N GLU A 383 11.92 -17.68 2.31
CA GLU A 383 11.07 -17.70 3.50
C GLU A 383 10.96 -19.11 4.08
N GLY A 384 11.14 -19.22 5.39
CA GLY A 384 10.97 -20.46 6.13
C GLY A 384 12.05 -21.49 5.85
N ALA A 385 13.32 -21.07 5.79
CA ALA A 385 14.47 -21.93 5.70
C ALA A 385 14.57 -22.89 6.92
N THR A 386 15.06 -24.11 6.72
CA THR A 386 15.09 -25.14 7.77
C THR A 386 15.99 -24.75 8.92
N ASN A 387 17.08 -23.99 8.64
CA ASN A 387 18.01 -23.45 9.64
C ASN A 387 17.49 -22.18 10.32
N ARG A 388 16.28 -21.69 9.95
CA ARG A 388 15.66 -20.42 10.43
C ARG A 388 16.50 -19.17 10.17
N ARG A 389 17.37 -19.22 9.19
CA ARG A 389 18.11 -18.09 8.66
C ARG A 389 17.65 -17.88 7.22
N ASP A 390 16.61 -17.11 7.08
CA ASP A 390 16.08 -16.73 5.77
C ASP A 390 17.10 -15.81 5.06
N GLY A 391 16.78 -15.26 3.93
CA GLY A 391 17.71 -14.40 3.18
C GLY A 391 17.46 -14.47 1.69
N LEU A 392 18.52 -14.34 0.91
CA LEU A 392 18.51 -14.36 -0.56
C LEU A 392 19.37 -15.49 -1.11
N VAL A 393 18.98 -15.99 -2.28
CA VAL A 393 19.84 -16.79 -3.15
C VAL A 393 20.15 -15.96 -4.38
N ILE A 394 21.44 -15.63 -4.57
CA ILE A 394 21.92 -14.89 -5.73
C ILE A 394 22.45 -15.91 -6.74
N LEU A 395 21.98 -15.77 -7.98
CA LEU A 395 22.30 -16.68 -9.08
C LEU A 395 23.18 -15.96 -10.10
N ASP A 396 24.23 -16.64 -10.56
CA ASP A 396 24.98 -16.25 -11.74
C ASP A 396 24.21 -16.67 -13.00
N MET A 397 23.89 -15.69 -13.84
CA MET A 397 23.16 -15.84 -15.09
C MET A 397 24.07 -15.67 -16.32
N ALA A 398 25.38 -15.87 -16.18
CA ALA A 398 26.33 -15.87 -17.33
C ALA A 398 25.94 -16.92 -18.39
N ASP A 399 25.30 -18.00 -17.98
CA ASP A 399 24.57 -18.94 -18.84
C ASP A 399 23.11 -18.98 -18.35
N PRO A 400 22.19 -18.19 -18.93
CA PRO A 400 20.81 -18.10 -18.46
C PRO A 400 20.04 -19.43 -18.58
N ARG A 401 20.50 -20.35 -19.41
CA ARG A 401 19.91 -21.69 -19.56
C ARG A 401 20.33 -22.68 -18.47
N ASN A 402 21.34 -22.33 -17.69
CA ASN A 402 21.92 -23.18 -16.65
C ASN A 402 22.31 -22.28 -15.44
N PRO A 403 21.34 -21.67 -14.76
CA PRO A 403 21.58 -20.75 -13.65
C PRO A 403 22.32 -21.45 -12.51
N ARG A 404 23.27 -20.77 -11.88
CA ARG A 404 24.07 -21.32 -10.79
C ARG A 404 24.02 -20.46 -9.56
N VAL A 405 24.00 -21.07 -8.40
CA VAL A 405 24.09 -20.32 -7.14
C VAL A 405 25.47 -19.67 -7.05
N ALA A 406 25.50 -18.34 -7.06
CA ALA A 406 26.69 -17.53 -6.82
C ALA A 406 26.90 -17.33 -5.32
N ALA A 407 25.85 -16.94 -4.58
CA ALA A 407 25.93 -16.70 -3.14
C ALA A 407 24.60 -17.00 -2.42
N LEU A 408 24.70 -17.35 -1.14
CA LEU A 408 23.63 -17.29 -0.17
C LEU A 408 23.92 -16.09 0.73
N TYR A 409 22.97 -15.17 0.84
CA TYR A 409 23.16 -13.96 1.62
C TYR A 409 22.07 -13.83 2.68
N ASP A 410 22.46 -13.62 3.94
CA ASP A 410 21.54 -13.49 5.06
C ASP A 410 21.91 -12.38 6.08
N GLU A 411 22.97 -11.61 5.83
CA GLU A 411 23.38 -10.54 6.73
C GLU A 411 22.33 -9.43 6.78
N GLY A 412 21.79 -9.17 7.97
CA GLY A 412 20.74 -8.17 8.22
C GLY A 412 19.33 -8.57 7.79
N ILE A 413 19.13 -9.75 7.17
CA ILE A 413 17.83 -10.16 6.57
C ILE A 413 17.39 -11.58 6.99
N THR A 414 17.84 -12.08 8.13
CA THR A 414 17.51 -13.44 8.61
C THR A 414 16.06 -13.65 9.03
N GLY A 415 15.28 -12.59 9.17
CA GLY A 415 13.87 -12.63 9.63
C GLY A 415 12.84 -13.02 8.57
N GLY A 416 13.26 -13.19 7.33
CA GLY A 416 12.41 -13.47 6.17
C GLY A 416 12.47 -12.35 5.14
N VAL A 417 12.72 -12.73 3.88
CA VAL A 417 12.68 -11.81 2.74
C VAL A 417 11.42 -12.13 1.95
N HIS A 418 10.41 -11.29 2.09
CA HIS A 418 9.14 -11.46 1.38
C HIS A 418 9.26 -10.95 -0.05
N ASN A 419 9.70 -9.71 -0.22
CA ASN A 419 9.95 -9.08 -1.51
C ASN A 419 11.35 -8.44 -1.55
N MET A 420 11.82 -8.12 -2.75
CA MET A 420 13.07 -7.42 -3.00
C MET A 420 13.03 -6.70 -4.33
N PHE A 421 13.95 -5.77 -4.55
CA PHE A 421 14.18 -5.14 -5.84
C PHE A 421 15.64 -5.30 -6.25
N ALA A 422 15.90 -5.50 -7.55
CA ALA A 422 17.22 -5.68 -8.11
C ALA A 422 17.56 -4.58 -9.12
N GLU A 423 18.66 -3.87 -8.86
CA GLU A 423 19.35 -3.01 -9.83
C GLU A 423 20.63 -3.71 -10.29
N ASN A 424 21.44 -3.07 -11.14
CA ASN A 424 22.67 -3.71 -11.62
C ASN A 424 23.67 -3.98 -10.50
N ASP A 425 23.86 -3.02 -9.59
CA ASP A 425 24.91 -3.08 -8.57
C ASP A 425 24.36 -3.19 -7.14
N TYR A 426 23.03 -3.07 -6.97
CA TYR A 426 22.40 -3.06 -5.65
C TYR A 426 21.17 -3.95 -5.59
N LEU A 427 20.98 -4.59 -4.43
CA LEU A 427 19.73 -5.27 -4.06
C LEU A 427 19.10 -4.53 -2.87
N TYR A 428 17.78 -4.40 -2.92
CA TYR A 428 16.97 -3.86 -1.83
C TYR A 428 16.12 -5.00 -1.31
N ALA A 429 16.49 -5.58 -0.18
CA ALA A 429 15.87 -6.78 0.35
C ALA A 429 15.08 -6.50 1.63
N LEU A 430 13.79 -6.82 1.65
CA LEU A 430 12.99 -6.69 2.85
C LEU A 430 13.50 -7.60 3.95
N SER A 431 13.45 -7.13 5.19
CA SER A 431 13.78 -7.93 6.36
C SER A 431 12.66 -7.87 7.39
N ASN A 432 12.01 -9.00 7.61
CA ASN A 432 11.02 -9.20 8.68
C ASN A 432 9.79 -8.25 8.62
N GLY A 433 9.61 -7.51 7.53
CA GLY A 433 8.55 -6.51 7.38
C GLY A 433 8.78 -5.21 8.15
N ASP A 434 10.02 -4.95 8.60
CA ASP A 434 10.36 -3.74 9.36
C ASP A 434 11.19 -2.76 8.55
N LYS A 435 12.06 -3.28 7.68
CA LYS A 435 13.05 -2.51 6.93
C LYS A 435 13.40 -3.18 5.61
N TYR A 436 14.09 -2.47 4.75
CA TYR A 436 14.88 -3.08 3.70
C TYR A 436 16.37 -2.81 3.92
N VAL A 437 17.18 -3.80 3.55
CA VAL A 437 18.64 -3.75 3.54
C VAL A 437 19.10 -3.51 2.12
N ILE A 438 20.04 -2.60 1.93
CA ILE A 438 20.71 -2.33 0.66
C ILE A 438 22.01 -3.11 0.64
N ILE A 439 22.18 -3.94 -0.39
CA ILE A 439 23.27 -4.88 -0.54
C ILE A 439 24.04 -4.53 -1.81
N ASP A 440 25.35 -4.35 -1.71
CA ASP A 440 26.25 -4.20 -2.87
C ASP A 440 26.50 -5.58 -3.50
N VAL A 441 26.11 -5.73 -4.77
CA VAL A 441 26.24 -6.92 -5.59
C VAL A 441 27.09 -6.68 -6.85
N THR A 442 27.97 -5.69 -6.84
CA THR A 442 28.98 -5.49 -7.88
C THR A 442 29.80 -6.75 -8.09
N ASP A 443 30.09 -7.48 -7.01
CA ASP A 443 30.61 -8.87 -7.03
C ASP A 443 29.51 -9.81 -6.46
N ILE A 444 28.77 -10.47 -7.35
CA ILE A 444 27.67 -11.38 -6.99
C ILE A 444 28.10 -12.59 -6.16
N TYR A 445 29.38 -12.94 -6.19
CA TYR A 445 29.97 -14.04 -5.39
C TYR A 445 30.36 -13.61 -3.98
N ASN A 446 30.52 -12.30 -3.75
CA ASN A 446 30.88 -11.71 -2.47
C ASN A 446 29.98 -10.49 -2.17
N PRO A 447 28.64 -10.66 -2.06
CA PRO A 447 27.73 -9.58 -1.76
C PRO A 447 28.01 -8.97 -0.38
N LYS A 448 27.83 -7.64 -0.23
CA LYS A 448 28.18 -6.91 0.98
C LYS A 448 27.01 -6.10 1.49
N TYR A 449 26.79 -6.14 2.80
CA TYR A 449 25.90 -5.18 3.46
C TYR A 449 26.44 -3.75 3.23
N LEU A 450 25.57 -2.87 2.74
CA LEU A 450 25.90 -1.47 2.50
C LEU A 450 25.22 -0.55 3.51
N SER A 451 23.90 -0.62 3.59
CA SER A 451 23.09 0.19 4.50
C SER A 451 21.70 -0.45 4.69
N GLU A 452 20.86 0.21 5.46
CA GLU A 452 19.45 -0.16 5.60
C GLU A 452 18.59 1.08 5.80
N TYR A 453 17.31 0.97 5.47
CA TYR A 453 16.31 1.98 5.79
C TYR A 453 15.15 1.33 6.55
N ASN A 454 14.81 1.94 7.68
CA ASN A 454 13.68 1.57 8.52
C ASN A 454 12.82 2.83 8.75
N HIS A 455 11.60 2.82 8.26
CA HIS A 455 10.66 3.90 8.53
C HIS A 455 10.02 3.67 9.92
N PRO A 456 9.88 4.70 10.76
CA PRO A 456 9.18 4.57 12.04
C PRO A 456 7.79 3.95 11.86
N ASP A 457 7.42 3.02 12.75
CA ASP A 457 6.14 2.30 12.74
C ASP A 457 5.88 1.49 11.45
N SER A 458 6.92 1.15 10.70
CA SER A 458 6.86 0.47 9.41
C SER A 458 6.28 -0.94 9.52
N ARG A 459 5.44 -1.29 8.51
CA ARG A 459 5.07 -2.66 8.16
C ARG A 459 5.30 -2.85 6.67
N LEU A 460 6.58 -2.85 6.33
CA LEU A 460 7.05 -2.90 4.95
C LEU A 460 6.64 -4.22 4.30
N HIS A 461 5.99 -4.13 3.15
CA HIS A 461 5.54 -5.27 2.37
C HIS A 461 6.29 -5.43 1.05
N ASP A 462 6.56 -4.31 0.35
CA ASP A 462 7.28 -4.32 -0.93
C ASP A 462 8.10 -3.05 -1.11
N VAL A 463 9.10 -3.09 -1.99
CA VAL A 463 9.91 -1.95 -2.42
C VAL A 463 10.13 -1.99 -3.91
N TRP A 464 9.85 -0.88 -4.58
CA TRP A 464 10.18 -0.63 -5.98
C TRP A 464 11.22 0.47 -6.05
N VAL A 465 12.29 0.29 -6.85
CA VAL A 465 13.31 1.32 -7.03
C VAL A 465 13.34 1.78 -8.47
N GLN A 466 13.28 3.08 -8.68
CA GLN A 466 13.33 3.68 -10.01
C GLN A 466 13.95 5.08 -9.94
N ASN A 467 14.93 5.35 -10.82
CA ASN A 467 15.61 6.64 -10.91
C ASN A 467 16.19 7.12 -9.57
N GLY A 468 16.74 6.19 -8.77
CA GLY A 468 17.33 6.49 -7.47
C GLY A 468 16.35 6.83 -6.35
N LEU A 469 15.06 6.60 -6.55
CA LEU A 469 14.04 6.67 -5.50
C LEU A 469 13.51 5.27 -5.19
N ALA A 470 13.47 4.92 -3.91
CA ALA A 470 12.80 3.73 -3.41
C ALA A 470 11.39 4.09 -2.95
N TYR A 471 10.41 3.35 -3.46
CA TYR A 471 8.98 3.48 -3.14
C TYR A 471 8.58 2.27 -2.31
N SER A 472 8.53 2.45 -1.01
CA SER A 472 8.19 1.39 -0.06
C SER A 472 6.68 1.31 0.11
N SER A 473 6.12 0.13 -0.11
CA SER A 473 4.70 -0.16 0.14
C SER A 473 4.55 -0.67 1.56
N GLU A 474 3.83 0.07 2.41
CA GLU A 474 3.77 -0.21 3.83
C GLU A 474 2.33 -0.34 4.33
N TRP A 475 2.04 -1.43 5.00
CA TRP A 475 0.74 -1.64 5.62
C TRP A 475 0.54 -0.72 6.83
N GLY A 476 -0.54 0.05 6.79
CA GLY A 476 -0.85 1.05 7.81
C GLY A 476 -0.37 2.44 7.44
N THR A 477 0.86 2.58 6.97
CA THR A 477 1.47 3.87 6.59
C THR A 477 1.09 4.30 5.18
N GLY A 478 1.03 3.37 4.22
CA GLY A 478 0.78 3.68 2.81
C GLY A 478 2.02 3.55 1.94
N VAL A 479 2.46 4.60 1.25
CA VAL A 479 3.74 4.63 0.55
C VAL A 479 4.72 5.54 1.26
N VAL A 480 5.97 5.09 1.37
CA VAL A 480 7.11 5.87 1.87
C VAL A 480 8.12 6.00 0.75
N VAL A 481 8.55 7.21 0.45
CA VAL A 481 9.52 7.50 -0.62
C VAL A 481 10.84 7.92 -0.01
N VAL A 482 11.91 7.29 -0.47
CA VAL A 482 13.27 7.43 0.06
C VAL A 482 14.25 7.69 -1.09
N ASP A 483 15.05 8.73 -0.97
CA ASP A 483 16.17 8.98 -1.88
C ASP A 483 17.30 7.99 -1.56
N VAL A 484 17.56 7.09 -2.50
CA VAL A 484 18.63 6.07 -2.43
C VAL A 484 19.67 6.26 -3.53
N GLY A 485 19.60 7.36 -4.30
CA GLY A 485 20.55 7.61 -5.38
C GLY A 485 20.12 8.71 -6.36
N ASP A 486 18.91 9.27 -6.26
CA ASP A 486 18.48 10.45 -7.02
C ASP A 486 19.34 11.69 -6.64
N GLY A 487 19.68 11.81 -5.36
CA GLY A 487 20.59 12.82 -4.82
C GLY A 487 19.95 14.19 -4.61
N ARG A 488 18.70 14.43 -5.04
CA ARG A 488 18.02 15.73 -4.83
C ARG A 488 17.79 16.05 -3.35
N TRP A 489 17.62 15.01 -2.53
CA TRP A 489 17.48 15.13 -1.07
C TRP A 489 18.74 14.71 -0.31
N GLY A 490 19.85 14.47 -1.04
CA GLY A 490 21.16 14.09 -0.48
C GLY A 490 21.28 12.60 -0.16
N GLY A 491 20.39 11.78 -0.71
CA GLY A 491 20.41 10.34 -0.54
C GLY A 491 21.41 9.63 -1.45
N SER A 492 21.77 8.41 -1.05
CA SER A 492 22.57 7.47 -1.82
C SER A 492 22.31 6.05 -1.32
N PRO A 493 22.71 5.00 -2.05
CA PRO A 493 22.57 3.63 -1.56
C PRO A 493 23.25 3.39 -0.20
N ALA A 494 24.35 4.11 0.10
CA ALA A 494 25.03 4.03 1.38
C ALA A 494 24.41 4.92 2.49
N ASN A 495 23.55 5.87 2.13
CA ASN A 495 22.90 6.79 3.05
C ASN A 495 21.51 7.15 2.56
N PRO A 496 20.51 6.26 2.73
CA PRO A 496 19.13 6.53 2.34
C PRO A 496 18.54 7.73 3.09
N VAL A 497 17.81 8.61 2.39
CA VAL A 497 17.20 9.82 2.97
C VAL A 497 15.70 9.85 2.70
N PHE A 498 14.90 10.01 3.75
CA PHE A 498 13.44 10.16 3.64
C PHE A 498 13.07 11.40 2.81
N VAL A 499 12.13 11.22 1.88
CA VAL A 499 11.58 12.30 1.04
C VAL A 499 10.19 12.68 1.50
N THR A 500 9.26 11.73 1.47
CA THR A 500 7.85 11.95 1.81
C THR A 500 7.14 10.63 2.10
N SER A 501 5.94 10.72 2.64
CA SER A 501 5.03 9.60 2.76
C SER A 501 3.60 10.00 2.38
N TYR A 502 2.82 9.05 1.90
CA TYR A 502 1.40 9.23 1.60
C TYR A 502 0.59 8.09 2.22
N ALA A 503 -0.31 8.45 3.13
CA ALA A 503 -1.17 7.49 3.79
C ALA A 503 -2.31 7.06 2.85
N THR A 504 -2.45 5.75 2.64
CA THR A 504 -3.53 5.18 1.83
C THR A 504 -4.79 4.98 2.67
N PRO A 505 -5.99 5.19 2.11
CA PRO A 505 -7.24 5.08 2.87
C PRO A 505 -7.53 3.64 3.34
N THR A 506 -6.94 2.63 2.71
CA THR A 506 -7.18 1.22 3.03
C THR A 506 -6.20 0.66 4.08
N GLY A 507 -5.01 1.24 4.18
CA GLY A 507 -3.93 0.74 5.04
C GLY A 507 -3.45 -0.67 4.65
N ARG A 508 -3.49 -1.02 3.35
CA ARG A 508 -3.10 -2.33 2.81
C ARG A 508 -2.22 -2.22 1.57
N THR A 509 -1.43 -1.17 1.48
CA THR A 509 -0.54 -0.91 0.33
C THR A 509 0.43 -2.07 0.17
N HIS A 510 0.31 -2.74 -0.97
CA HIS A 510 1.04 -3.96 -1.31
C HIS A 510 2.18 -3.68 -2.27
N ALA A 511 1.87 -2.99 -3.38
CA ALA A 511 2.82 -2.69 -4.43
C ALA A 511 2.68 -1.24 -4.88
N THR A 512 3.79 -0.59 -5.20
CA THR A 512 3.84 0.79 -5.69
C THR A 512 4.60 0.82 -7.01
N PHE A 513 4.00 1.42 -8.05
CA PHE A 513 4.65 1.59 -9.34
C PHE A 513 4.66 3.08 -9.73
N PRO A 514 5.82 3.72 -9.86
CA PRO A 514 5.94 5.09 -10.34
C PRO A 514 5.86 5.14 -11.87
N TYR A 515 5.08 6.07 -12.42
CA TYR A 515 4.92 6.22 -13.86
C TYR A 515 4.91 7.69 -14.27
N TYR A 516 5.82 8.07 -15.15
CA TYR A 516 5.80 9.38 -15.80
C TYR A 516 4.95 9.30 -17.08
N GLN A 517 3.85 10.05 -17.10
CA GLN A 517 2.95 10.12 -18.25
C GLN A 517 3.35 11.28 -19.16
N GLU A 518 3.97 10.97 -20.28
CA GLU A 518 4.49 11.97 -21.24
C GLU A 518 3.39 12.90 -21.78
N SER A 519 2.19 12.36 -22.06
CA SER A 519 1.08 13.11 -22.65
C SER A 519 0.54 14.24 -21.75
N THR A 520 0.71 14.13 -20.44
CA THR A 520 0.25 15.12 -19.44
C THR A 520 1.39 15.83 -18.71
N GLY A 521 2.62 15.31 -18.81
CA GLY A 521 3.77 15.79 -18.06
C GLY A 521 3.67 15.51 -16.55
N LYS A 522 2.80 14.59 -16.13
CA LYS A 522 2.57 14.23 -14.74
C LYS A 522 3.28 12.94 -14.35
N THR A 523 3.76 12.90 -13.12
CA THR A 523 4.22 11.66 -12.49
C THR A 523 3.12 11.14 -11.58
N TYR A 524 2.73 9.88 -11.77
CA TYR A 524 1.76 9.20 -10.92
C TYR A 524 2.41 8.06 -10.15
N LEU A 525 1.93 7.80 -8.95
CA LEU A 525 2.17 6.54 -8.24
C LEU A 525 0.89 5.70 -8.32
N PHE A 526 1.03 4.48 -8.81
CA PHE A 526 -0.02 3.47 -8.81
C PHE A 526 0.20 2.58 -7.59
N LEU A 527 -0.71 2.65 -6.63
CA LEU A 527 -0.63 1.97 -5.35
C LEU A 527 -1.66 0.86 -5.32
N GLY A 528 -1.22 -0.39 -5.37
CA GLY A 528 -2.09 -1.55 -5.27
C GLY A 528 -2.22 -2.01 -3.82
N ASP A 529 -3.44 -2.35 -3.39
CA ASP A 529 -3.65 -3.01 -2.10
C ASP A 529 -3.50 -4.53 -2.24
N GLU A 530 -3.17 -5.25 -1.16
CA GLU A 530 -3.29 -6.70 -1.14
C GLU A 530 -4.55 -7.12 -0.38
N ILE A 531 -5.54 -7.61 -1.12
CA ILE A 531 -6.71 -8.24 -0.53
C ILE A 531 -7.01 -9.52 -1.31
N MET A 532 -6.72 -10.65 -0.66
CA MET A 532 -7.07 -11.95 -1.20
C MET A 532 -8.53 -12.25 -0.86
N ASN A 533 -9.39 -12.23 -1.88
CA ASN A 533 -10.80 -12.61 -1.73
C ASN A 533 -11.06 -13.95 -2.40
N ARG A 534 -11.00 -15.02 -1.63
CA ARG A 534 -11.20 -16.39 -2.12
C ARG A 534 -12.63 -16.69 -2.58
N ARG A 535 -13.58 -15.78 -2.36
CA ARG A 535 -15.00 -15.96 -2.72
C ARG A 535 -15.44 -15.07 -3.87
N GLY A 536 -14.54 -14.29 -4.45
CA GLY A 536 -14.84 -13.39 -5.56
C GLY A 536 -15.65 -12.15 -5.19
N LEU A 537 -15.87 -11.86 -3.91
CA LEU A 537 -16.57 -10.67 -3.43
C LEU A 537 -15.75 -9.94 -2.38
N ALA A 538 -15.77 -8.62 -2.42
CA ALA A 538 -15.23 -7.76 -1.38
C ALA A 538 -16.28 -7.58 -0.27
N TRP A 539 -15.85 -7.61 0.98
CA TRP A 539 -16.73 -7.56 2.14
C TRP A 539 -16.40 -6.35 3.00
N ALA A 540 -17.42 -5.56 3.36
CA ALA A 540 -17.27 -4.55 4.39
C ALA A 540 -17.06 -5.19 5.78
N GLY A 541 -16.37 -4.47 6.67
CA GLY A 541 -16.09 -4.99 8.00
C GLY A 541 -15.05 -6.11 8.02
N TYR A 542 -14.25 -6.25 6.96
CA TYR A 542 -13.12 -7.17 6.93
C TYR A 542 -12.25 -6.91 8.16
N PRO A 543 -11.95 -7.93 8.98
CA PRO A 543 -11.20 -7.69 10.21
C PRO A 543 -9.82 -7.15 9.88
N ARG A 544 -9.34 -6.24 10.70
CA ARG A 544 -7.98 -5.66 10.56
C ARG A 544 -6.88 -6.70 10.71
N SER A 545 -7.18 -7.84 11.34
CA SER A 545 -6.23 -8.93 11.51
C SER A 545 -6.20 -9.81 10.26
N TRP A 546 -5.00 -10.02 9.72
CA TRP A 546 -4.73 -10.96 8.63
C TRP A 546 -5.29 -12.35 8.95
N GLY A 547 -6.07 -12.91 8.03
CA GLY A 547 -6.57 -14.29 8.10
C GLY A 547 -7.83 -14.52 8.93
N SER A 548 -8.40 -13.50 9.58
CA SER A 548 -9.69 -13.68 10.24
C SER A 548 -10.84 -13.34 9.29
N TYR A 549 -11.66 -14.32 8.99
CA TYR A 549 -12.90 -14.19 8.21
C TYR A 549 -14.10 -14.00 9.13
N GLN A 550 -13.95 -13.24 10.20
CA GLN A 550 -14.94 -13.12 11.29
C GLN A 550 -16.26 -12.46 10.87
N ASN A 551 -16.28 -11.76 9.72
CA ASN A 551 -17.50 -11.13 9.21
C ASN A 551 -18.15 -11.96 8.09
N GLN A 552 -18.03 -13.27 8.15
CA GLN A 552 -18.81 -14.14 7.27
C GLN A 552 -20.29 -14.03 7.63
N TYR A 553 -21.14 -14.17 6.62
CA TYR A 553 -22.57 -14.26 6.86
C TYR A 553 -22.86 -15.41 7.84
N ASP A 554 -23.47 -15.04 8.95
CA ASP A 554 -23.95 -16.00 9.94
C ASP A 554 -25.43 -16.27 9.66
N PRO A 555 -25.79 -17.49 9.21
CA PRO A 555 -27.16 -17.82 8.90
C PRO A 555 -28.08 -17.88 10.13
N GLU A 556 -27.51 -18.05 11.35
CA GLU A 556 -28.32 -18.11 12.59
C GLU A 556 -28.75 -16.72 13.03
N THR A 557 -27.88 -15.74 12.89
CA THR A 557 -28.16 -14.36 13.28
C THR A 557 -28.64 -13.49 12.11
N GLY A 558 -28.45 -13.93 10.88
CA GLY A 558 -28.72 -13.15 9.68
C GLY A 558 -27.79 -11.94 9.51
N THR A 559 -26.62 -11.94 10.17
CA THR A 559 -25.70 -10.82 10.22
C THR A 559 -24.36 -11.11 9.53
N GLY A 560 -23.58 -10.08 9.25
CA GLY A 560 -22.29 -10.19 8.60
C GLY A 560 -22.39 -10.51 7.11
N GLY A 561 -21.27 -10.66 6.47
CA GLY A 561 -21.17 -11.21 5.14
C GLY A 561 -21.67 -10.34 3.98
N PHE A 562 -21.85 -9.05 4.14
CA PHE A 562 -22.34 -8.18 3.06
C PHE A 562 -21.19 -7.63 2.22
N PRO A 563 -21.19 -7.82 0.89
CA PRO A 563 -20.33 -7.08 0.01
C PRO A 563 -20.87 -5.65 -0.11
N LEU A 564 -20.25 -4.68 0.55
CA LEU A 564 -20.66 -3.29 0.48
C LEU A 564 -19.76 -2.48 -0.45
N VAL A 565 -18.46 -2.62 -0.29
CA VAL A 565 -17.45 -1.94 -1.11
C VAL A 565 -16.22 -2.83 -1.24
N THR A 566 -15.54 -2.70 -2.36
CA THR A 566 -14.20 -3.26 -2.53
C THR A 566 -13.28 -2.64 -1.49
N ARG A 567 -12.46 -3.47 -0.86
CA ARG A 567 -11.40 -2.97 0.02
C ARG A 567 -10.05 -2.91 -0.66
N GLY A 568 -9.81 -3.76 -1.65
CA GLY A 568 -8.60 -3.77 -2.44
C GLY A 568 -8.84 -3.09 -3.78
N PHE A 569 -8.13 -2.01 -4.07
CA PHE A 569 -8.18 -1.31 -5.33
C PHE A 569 -6.85 -0.62 -5.63
N ILE A 570 -6.68 -0.15 -6.86
CA ILE A 570 -5.54 0.65 -7.22
C ILE A 570 -5.87 2.10 -6.93
N GLN A 571 -5.03 2.73 -6.14
CA GLN A 571 -5.06 4.17 -5.89
C GLN A 571 -4.06 4.84 -6.81
N ILE A 572 -4.41 5.98 -7.38
CA ILE A 572 -3.57 6.74 -8.29
C ILE A 572 -3.31 8.10 -7.67
N VAL A 573 -2.06 8.31 -7.30
CA VAL A 573 -1.59 9.51 -6.62
C VAL A 573 -0.81 10.37 -7.61
N ASP A 574 -1.21 11.63 -7.77
CA ASP A 574 -0.39 12.64 -8.47
C ASP A 574 0.83 12.94 -7.59
N PHE A 575 2.00 12.57 -8.09
CA PHE A 575 3.29 12.71 -7.45
C PHE A 575 4.21 13.70 -8.19
N THR A 576 3.63 14.50 -9.07
CA THR A 576 4.36 15.52 -9.85
C THR A 576 5.13 16.49 -8.93
N GLN A 577 4.58 16.73 -7.73
CA GLN A 577 5.25 17.43 -6.64
C GLN A 577 5.39 16.49 -5.45
N PRO A 578 6.54 15.87 -5.25
CA PRO A 578 6.76 14.85 -4.21
C PRO A 578 6.42 15.31 -2.79
N GLU A 579 6.54 16.60 -2.51
CA GLU A 579 6.23 17.19 -1.20
C GLU A 579 4.72 17.32 -0.92
N ASN A 580 3.88 17.19 -1.97
CA ASN A 580 2.42 17.34 -1.88
C ASN A 580 1.70 16.26 -2.69
N PRO A 581 1.87 14.97 -2.35
CA PRO A 581 1.19 13.89 -3.05
C PRO A 581 -0.33 13.94 -2.82
N GLU A 582 -1.11 13.72 -3.88
CA GLU A 582 -2.57 13.78 -3.83
C GLU A 582 -3.20 12.61 -4.59
N MET A 583 -4.12 11.87 -3.96
CA MET A 583 -4.93 10.88 -4.65
C MET A 583 -5.91 11.57 -5.61
N VAL A 584 -5.76 11.32 -6.90
CA VAL A 584 -6.58 11.94 -7.96
C VAL A 584 -7.57 10.95 -8.57
N ALA A 585 -7.21 9.68 -8.63
CA ALA A 585 -8.03 8.65 -9.24
C ALA A 585 -7.87 7.29 -8.54
N ARG A 586 -8.74 6.36 -8.91
CA ARG A 586 -8.67 4.96 -8.48
C ARG A 586 -9.20 4.04 -9.56
N TYR A 587 -8.74 2.80 -9.56
CA TYR A 587 -9.40 1.72 -10.27
C TYR A 587 -9.95 0.74 -9.24
N GLU A 588 -11.25 0.81 -9.03
CA GLU A 588 -11.97 0.09 -7.99
C GLU A 588 -13.01 -0.82 -8.62
N MET A 589 -12.67 -2.10 -8.73
CA MET A 589 -13.56 -3.15 -9.20
C MET A 589 -14.16 -3.87 -7.98
N PRO A 590 -15.49 -3.96 -7.89
CA PRO A 590 -16.13 -4.32 -6.62
C PRO A 590 -16.08 -5.80 -6.25
N GLU A 591 -15.62 -6.70 -7.15
CA GLU A 591 -15.82 -8.14 -6.98
C GLU A 591 -14.60 -8.89 -6.46
N PHE A 592 -13.38 -8.43 -6.75
CA PHE A 592 -12.14 -9.16 -6.47
C PHE A 592 -11.09 -8.29 -5.78
N GLY A 593 -10.17 -8.93 -5.07
CA GLY A 593 -9.01 -8.26 -4.49
C GLY A 593 -7.83 -8.16 -5.45
N THR A 594 -6.89 -7.29 -5.13
CA THR A 594 -5.73 -6.94 -5.94
C THR A 594 -4.44 -7.58 -5.46
N HIS A 595 -3.46 -7.69 -6.36
CA HIS A 595 -2.07 -8.07 -6.09
C HIS A 595 -1.11 -7.22 -6.93
N ASN A 596 -0.06 -7.79 -7.56
CA ASN A 596 0.96 -7.05 -8.28
C ASN A 596 0.41 -6.32 -9.51
N LEU A 597 1.08 -5.23 -9.85
CA LEU A 597 0.73 -4.36 -10.95
C LEU A 597 1.97 -3.94 -11.76
N TRP A 598 1.72 -3.52 -13.01
CA TRP A 598 2.72 -2.91 -13.87
C TRP A 598 2.09 -1.79 -14.70
N VAL A 599 2.85 -0.75 -14.99
CA VAL A 599 2.36 0.36 -15.82
C VAL A 599 3.32 0.60 -16.98
N GLU A 600 2.80 0.58 -18.21
CA GLU A 600 3.57 0.81 -19.44
C GLU A 600 2.64 1.29 -20.55
N ASP A 601 3.09 2.22 -21.41
CA ASP A 601 2.37 2.70 -22.59
C ASP A 601 0.94 3.17 -22.29
N ASP A 602 0.75 4.00 -21.26
CA ASP A 602 -0.56 4.47 -20.81
C ASP A 602 -1.56 3.34 -20.52
N LYS A 603 -1.06 2.19 -20.05
CA LYS A 603 -1.85 1.05 -19.62
C LYS A 603 -1.40 0.56 -18.25
N LEU A 604 -2.37 0.31 -17.37
CA LEU A 604 -2.18 -0.41 -16.14
C LEU A 604 -2.49 -1.90 -16.39
N TYR A 605 -1.54 -2.76 -16.08
CA TYR A 605 -1.68 -4.21 -16.07
C TYR A 605 -1.78 -4.68 -14.62
N GLN A 606 -2.87 -5.31 -14.27
CA GLN A 606 -3.20 -5.62 -12.89
C GLN A 606 -3.53 -7.09 -12.68
N SER A 607 -2.87 -7.70 -11.72
CA SER A 607 -3.20 -9.03 -11.21
C SER A 607 -4.31 -8.93 -10.16
N TYR A 608 -5.42 -9.63 -10.40
CA TYR A 608 -6.62 -9.59 -9.54
C TYR A 608 -6.97 -10.95 -8.96
N TYR A 609 -5.99 -11.78 -8.61
CA TYR A 609 -6.22 -13.12 -8.09
C TYR A 609 -7.25 -13.90 -8.95
N GLU A 610 -8.41 -14.27 -8.37
CA GLU A 610 -9.49 -14.95 -9.09
C GLU A 610 -10.19 -14.05 -10.14
N GLY A 611 -9.96 -12.75 -10.09
CA GLY A 611 -10.41 -11.77 -11.09
C GLY A 611 -9.60 -11.81 -12.39
N GLY A 612 -8.46 -12.49 -12.40
CA GLY A 612 -7.59 -12.65 -13.55
C GLY A 612 -6.65 -11.46 -13.80
N LEU A 613 -6.06 -11.42 -14.99
CA LEU A 613 -5.32 -10.28 -15.51
C LEU A 613 -6.32 -9.24 -16.03
N ARG A 614 -6.11 -7.97 -15.68
CA ARG A 614 -6.87 -6.83 -16.19
C ARG A 614 -5.94 -5.79 -16.80
N VAL A 615 -6.38 -5.21 -17.91
CA VAL A 615 -5.67 -4.13 -18.60
C VAL A 615 -6.57 -2.90 -18.59
N VAL A 616 -6.06 -1.76 -18.11
CA VAL A 616 -6.84 -0.53 -17.92
C VAL A 616 -6.20 0.63 -18.68
N ASP A 617 -7.00 1.39 -19.42
CA ASP A 617 -6.59 2.63 -20.09
C ASP A 617 -6.38 3.75 -19.06
N ILE A 618 -5.15 4.21 -18.95
CA ILE A 618 -4.76 5.33 -18.09
C ILE A 618 -4.33 6.55 -18.91
N SER A 619 -4.63 6.60 -20.20
CA SER A 619 -4.28 7.72 -21.08
C SER A 619 -4.98 9.02 -20.66
N GLY A 620 -4.29 10.15 -20.84
CA GLY A 620 -4.78 11.48 -20.49
C GLY A 620 -4.78 11.76 -18.98
N GLU A 621 -5.34 12.89 -18.57
CA GLU A 621 -5.43 13.23 -17.15
C GLU A 621 -6.36 12.28 -16.40
N LEU A 622 -5.97 11.85 -15.20
CA LEU A 622 -6.69 10.87 -14.41
C LEU A 622 -7.48 11.54 -13.28
N MET A 623 -8.75 11.17 -13.14
CA MET A 623 -9.62 11.62 -12.06
C MET A 623 -10.74 10.60 -11.82
N GLY A 624 -11.09 10.36 -10.55
CA GLY A 624 -12.25 9.55 -10.19
C GLY A 624 -12.05 8.04 -10.32
N ASN A 625 -13.11 7.29 -10.55
CA ASN A 625 -13.05 5.83 -10.63
C ASN A 625 -12.98 5.33 -12.07
N LEU A 626 -11.81 4.86 -12.48
CA LEU A 626 -11.54 4.41 -13.85
C LEU A 626 -12.41 3.22 -14.27
N TYR A 627 -12.84 2.38 -13.30
CA TYR A 627 -13.71 1.24 -13.59
C TYR A 627 -15.11 1.72 -14.06
N THR A 628 -15.74 2.63 -13.32
CA THR A 628 -17.06 3.18 -13.68
C THR A 628 -17.03 3.98 -14.98
N GLN A 629 -15.89 4.56 -15.33
CA GLN A 629 -15.66 5.31 -16.57
C GLN A 629 -15.52 4.42 -17.80
N GLY A 630 -15.52 3.09 -17.63
CA GLY A 630 -15.35 2.14 -18.74
C GLY A 630 -13.94 2.14 -19.33
N ARG A 631 -12.91 2.38 -18.52
CA ARG A 631 -11.51 2.38 -18.92
C ARG A 631 -10.89 0.98 -18.95
N GLU A 632 -11.61 -0.07 -18.57
CA GLU A 632 -11.12 -1.44 -18.70
C GLU A 632 -11.00 -1.83 -20.16
N ILE A 633 -9.76 -2.10 -20.61
CA ILE A 633 -9.44 -2.49 -21.99
C ILE A 633 -9.72 -3.97 -22.20
N ALA A 634 -9.24 -4.82 -21.29
CA ALA A 634 -9.34 -6.25 -21.44
C ALA A 634 -9.29 -6.98 -20.09
N VAL A 635 -9.90 -8.17 -20.06
CA VAL A 635 -9.86 -9.11 -18.94
C VAL A 635 -9.48 -10.48 -19.45
N PHE A 636 -8.56 -11.17 -18.77
CA PHE A 636 -8.23 -12.54 -19.05
C PHE A 636 -8.18 -13.37 -17.77
N LYS A 637 -8.95 -14.46 -17.72
CA LYS A 637 -8.94 -15.42 -16.61
C LYS A 637 -8.31 -16.72 -17.08
N PRO A 638 -7.04 -17.00 -16.71
CA PRO A 638 -6.39 -18.25 -17.06
C PRO A 638 -7.09 -19.40 -16.38
N VAL A 639 -7.32 -20.48 -17.12
CA VAL A 639 -7.85 -21.74 -16.61
C VAL A 639 -7.13 -22.89 -17.29
N SER A 640 -6.72 -23.88 -16.52
CA SER A 640 -6.12 -25.11 -17.02
C SER A 640 -6.81 -26.31 -16.38
N PRO A 641 -7.27 -27.28 -17.16
CA PRO A 641 -7.88 -28.51 -16.60
C PRO A 641 -6.86 -29.41 -15.92
N VAL A 642 -5.57 -29.17 -16.15
CA VAL A 642 -4.44 -29.95 -15.62
C VAL A 642 -3.53 -29.10 -14.71
N GLY A 643 -3.96 -27.93 -14.28
CA GLY A 643 -3.21 -27.10 -13.33
C GLY A 643 -3.22 -27.69 -11.92
N TYR A 644 -2.36 -27.17 -11.04
CA TYR A 644 -2.30 -27.55 -9.61
C TYR A 644 -3.68 -27.53 -8.94
N VAL A 645 -4.47 -26.49 -9.20
CA VAL A 645 -5.92 -26.49 -8.95
C VAL A 645 -6.61 -26.35 -10.30
N ALA A 646 -7.23 -27.43 -10.74
CA ALA A 646 -7.86 -27.50 -12.05
C ALA A 646 -8.98 -26.45 -12.21
N ASN A 647 -8.99 -25.77 -13.34
CA ASN A 647 -9.99 -24.78 -13.75
C ASN A 647 -10.17 -23.62 -12.75
N ALA A 648 -9.15 -23.28 -11.98
CA ALA A 648 -9.17 -22.20 -11.02
C ALA A 648 -8.15 -21.12 -11.40
N THR A 649 -8.62 -19.88 -11.55
CA THR A 649 -7.80 -18.69 -11.80
C THR A 649 -7.23 -18.16 -10.49
N MET A 650 -5.94 -17.80 -10.45
CA MET A 650 -5.33 -17.07 -9.37
C MET A 650 -4.07 -16.31 -9.86
N VAL A 651 -4.28 -15.21 -10.57
CA VAL A 651 -3.21 -14.40 -11.14
C VAL A 651 -2.48 -13.63 -10.05
N TRP A 652 -1.14 -13.77 -10.02
CA TRP A 652 -0.29 -13.28 -8.94
C TRP A 652 0.58 -12.09 -9.37
N GLY A 653 1.48 -12.28 -10.33
CA GLY A 653 2.36 -11.27 -10.88
C GLY A 653 2.10 -11.06 -12.37
N THR A 654 2.29 -9.84 -12.86
CA THR A 654 2.14 -9.47 -14.28
C THR A 654 3.25 -8.55 -14.73
N GLN A 655 3.74 -8.74 -15.95
CA GLN A 655 4.77 -7.91 -16.56
C GLN A 655 4.58 -7.85 -18.07
N PRO A 656 4.31 -6.67 -18.68
CA PRO A 656 4.43 -6.49 -20.13
C PRO A 656 5.92 -6.59 -20.52
N PHE A 657 6.16 -7.22 -21.68
CA PHE A 657 7.51 -7.36 -22.20
C PHE A 657 7.48 -7.58 -23.71
N LYS A 658 8.16 -6.72 -24.47
CA LYS A 658 8.30 -6.80 -25.94
C LYS A 658 6.97 -7.04 -26.67
N GLY A 659 5.90 -6.31 -26.27
CA GLY A 659 4.58 -6.35 -26.92
C GLY A 659 3.69 -7.54 -26.53
N HIS A 660 4.09 -8.33 -25.56
CA HIS A 660 3.31 -9.38 -24.90
C HIS A 660 3.08 -9.01 -23.43
N VAL A 661 2.10 -9.66 -22.82
CA VAL A 661 1.89 -9.58 -21.37
C VAL A 661 2.11 -10.97 -20.80
N PHE A 662 3.14 -11.08 -19.96
CA PHE A 662 3.41 -12.30 -19.22
C PHE A 662 2.81 -12.16 -17.82
N PHE A 663 2.32 -13.25 -17.28
CA PHE A 663 1.84 -13.28 -15.89
C PHE A 663 1.93 -14.69 -15.31
N SER A 664 2.09 -14.76 -13.99
CA SER A 664 2.01 -16.02 -13.26
C SER A 664 0.58 -16.24 -12.78
N ASP A 665 0.09 -17.46 -12.96
CA ASP A 665 -1.11 -17.97 -12.32
C ASP A 665 -0.71 -19.04 -11.31
N THR A 666 -1.04 -18.81 -10.05
CA THR A 666 -0.65 -19.70 -8.93
C THR A 666 -1.06 -21.17 -9.17
N ASN A 667 -2.11 -21.39 -9.93
CA ASN A 667 -2.67 -22.73 -10.15
C ASN A 667 -2.22 -23.39 -11.45
N SER A 668 -1.60 -22.66 -12.38
CA SER A 668 -1.28 -23.22 -13.69
C SER A 668 0.03 -22.73 -14.31
N GLY A 669 0.80 -21.88 -13.61
CA GLY A 669 2.16 -21.51 -14.05
C GLY A 669 2.22 -20.20 -14.86
N LEU A 670 3.10 -20.16 -15.86
CA LEU A 670 3.43 -18.99 -16.65
C LEU A 670 2.56 -18.88 -17.90
N TRP A 671 1.92 -17.74 -18.11
CA TRP A 671 1.12 -17.44 -19.29
C TRP A 671 1.70 -16.28 -20.07
N SER A 672 1.52 -16.30 -21.40
CA SER A 672 1.75 -15.19 -22.30
C SER A 672 0.50 -14.89 -23.10
N VAL A 673 0.08 -13.63 -23.11
CA VAL A 673 -1.05 -13.13 -23.90
C VAL A 673 -0.64 -11.90 -24.67
N LYS A 674 -1.40 -11.59 -25.72
CA LYS A 674 -1.21 -10.40 -26.54
C LYS A 674 -2.50 -9.61 -26.64
N LEU A 675 -2.41 -8.30 -26.42
CA LEU A 675 -3.52 -7.39 -26.64
C LEU A 675 -3.69 -7.19 -28.16
N LEU A 676 -4.84 -7.60 -28.69
CA LEU A 676 -5.12 -7.46 -30.11
C LEU A 676 -5.54 -6.02 -30.47
N PRO A 677 -5.19 -5.55 -31.67
CA PRO A 677 -5.68 -4.28 -32.15
C PRO A 677 -7.21 -4.24 -32.11
N ARG A 678 -7.76 -3.09 -31.74
CA ARG A 678 -9.20 -2.90 -31.70
C ARG A 678 -9.84 -3.22 -33.05
N ARG A 679 -10.78 -4.15 -33.10
CA ARG A 679 -11.59 -4.38 -34.28
C ARG A 679 -12.55 -3.18 -34.43
N ARG A 680 -12.44 -2.46 -35.56
CA ARG A 680 -13.48 -1.48 -35.88
C ARG A 680 -14.78 -2.22 -36.12
N PRO A 681 -15.92 -1.77 -35.57
CA PRO A 681 -17.22 -2.32 -35.96
C PRO A 681 -17.34 -2.29 -37.48
N ILE A 682 -17.80 -3.37 -38.07
CA ILE A 682 -18.20 -3.37 -39.49
C ILE A 682 -19.39 -2.43 -39.55
N SER A 683 -19.19 -1.25 -40.12
CA SER A 683 -20.21 -0.21 -40.35
C SER A 683 -21.32 -0.70 -41.23
#